data_9e0d01ca48c7c9bfc435675df7f723ab
#
_entry.id   9e0d01ca48c7c9bfc435675df7f723ab
#
_cell.length_a   1.000
_cell.length_b   1.000
_cell.length_c   1.000
_cell.angle_alpha   90.00
_cell.angle_beta   90.00
_cell.angle_gamma   90.00
#
_symmetry.space_group_name_H-M   'P 1'
#
loop_
_entity.id
_entity.type
_entity.pdbx_description
1 polymer ?
#
loop_
_entity_poly.entity_id
_entity_poly.type
_entity_poly.pdbx_seq_one_letter_code
_entity_poly.pdbx_strand_id
1 'polypeptide(L)'
;MKKSRPLSVMALLALSAAVCQAQSEERVDTLATSVVTAYHSGGTLSRGQDLRTEIINSAGLMKMACCNLAESFENSAAVTVGYADAATGARQIRLLGLSGIYTQMLDESRPILHGLSAPFGLSYIPGPWLESIQIAKGSPSVVSGPDSMTGQINVEHRKPTDEIPFFFNASRMSDSRLDVNVASSLALSPSLYTITLGHAEANFKDHDMNMDGFLDEPRARQFNVQSRWLYYIPEVQVRWGVGAVSDNRRGGQMGGGWQTDIKNRQLNAYLKVGRPLREDQSASVAWVADYTHDRLDGAYGRGLYTGRQHSVFTNLIYRNQFSEAHDLTTGVSLSWDRYDESLSRGLTLNDVLSGPAPVQRSELLHGGPYGEYTFHVHHKFNLVAGLRGEWYRGTGFRLVPRITLKFEPAESLILRANAGRGLREALPLIDHLGVLSTGKYFDGDYLSHQLEDAWTWGGNATWYFAGETNYLSLDFFSTRFADQLIVDYEQNPVTIAFYPLEGKSYSNSWQADLHAEPFERFTMDLTARYTDAKSTFRGAGLREIPLSPNLKGVLALQYKTRLSRWIFDFTAALNGSARVYDFMKDLRGDDGQLLYPGGRTPVYPQLFAQVTRRFKGFDLYVGGENLTNFRQEKVILGFDQISNPEQFLPQHFDASAVWGPIMGLKINAGIRVTIWKTY
;
A
#
# COMPACT_ATOMS: atom_id res chain seq x y z
N MET A 1 -19.05 26.92 -38.25
CA MET A 1 -19.24 25.49 -38.59
C MET A 1 -17.96 24.94 -39.21
N LYS A 2 -17.15 24.23 -38.47
CA LYS A 2 -16.14 23.29 -39.01
C LYS A 2 -16.03 22.14 -38.03
N LYS A 3 -16.50 20.97 -38.43
CA LYS A 3 -16.39 19.69 -37.73
C LYS A 3 -14.95 19.21 -37.84
N SER A 4 -14.26 19.01 -36.73
CA SER A 4 -13.01 18.24 -36.68
C SER A 4 -13.33 16.81 -36.23
N ARG A 5 -12.94 15.86 -37.05
CA ARG A 5 -13.11 14.40 -36.85
C ARG A 5 -12.03 13.87 -35.91
N PRO A 6 -12.33 12.90 -35.04
CA PRO A 6 -11.32 12.14 -34.31
C PRO A 6 -10.94 10.89 -35.13
N LEU A 7 -9.87 10.97 -35.87
CA LEU A 7 -9.29 9.84 -36.60
C LEU A 7 -7.77 9.87 -36.44
N SER A 8 -7.25 9.42 -35.32
CA SER A 8 -5.79 9.21 -35.13
C SER A 8 -5.41 8.18 -34.07
N VAL A 9 -6.34 7.57 -33.34
CA VAL A 9 -6.01 6.58 -32.29
C VAL A 9 -6.07 5.13 -32.79
N MET A 10 -6.81 4.85 -33.87
CA MET A 10 -6.92 3.48 -34.41
C MET A 10 -5.77 3.06 -35.34
N ALA A 11 -4.94 3.96 -35.81
CA ALA A 11 -3.86 3.64 -36.74
C ALA A 11 -2.56 3.11 -36.08
N LEU A 12 -2.43 3.24 -34.75
CA LEU A 12 -1.25 2.74 -34.02
C LEU A 12 -1.39 1.27 -33.55
N LEU A 13 -2.57 0.69 -33.66
CA LEU A 13 -2.86 -0.70 -33.22
C LEU A 13 -2.67 -1.76 -34.32
N ALA A 14 -2.46 -1.37 -35.56
CA ALA A 14 -2.41 -2.30 -36.70
C ALA A 14 -0.98 -2.66 -37.16
N LEU A 15 0.08 -2.14 -36.58
CA LEU A 15 1.48 -2.35 -37.06
C LEU A 15 2.32 -3.33 -36.22
N SER A 16 1.76 -4.05 -35.26
CA SER A 16 2.53 -4.91 -34.34
C SER A 16 2.39 -6.43 -34.56
N ALA A 17 1.94 -6.87 -35.71
CA ALA A 17 1.70 -8.30 -35.98
C ALA A 17 2.74 -8.98 -36.87
N ALA A 18 3.99 -8.52 -36.89
CA ALA A 18 5.03 -9.27 -37.56
C ALA A 18 6.39 -9.13 -36.86
N VAL A 19 6.99 -10.33 -36.60
CA VAL A 19 8.41 -10.60 -36.33
C VAL A 19 8.88 -10.48 -34.89
N CYS A 20 9.21 -11.56 -34.17
CA CYS A 20 10.51 -12.24 -34.17
C CYS A 20 10.57 -13.36 -33.14
N GLN A 21 10.98 -14.54 -33.57
CA GLN A 21 11.45 -15.61 -32.71
C GLN A 21 12.80 -15.19 -32.11
N ALA A 22 12.95 -15.17 -30.83
CA ALA A 22 14.22 -15.15 -30.13
C ALA A 22 14.18 -16.19 -29.03
N GLN A 23 15.18 -17.08 -29.05
CA GLN A 23 15.41 -18.10 -28.03
C GLN A 23 15.59 -17.45 -26.65
N SER A 24 14.92 -17.98 -25.64
CA SER A 24 15.08 -17.56 -24.25
C SER A 24 16.32 -18.24 -23.67
N GLU A 25 17.45 -17.55 -23.65
CA GLU A 25 18.53 -17.86 -22.71
C GLU A 25 18.11 -17.43 -21.30
N GLU A 26 18.37 -18.25 -20.30
CA GLU A 26 18.18 -17.89 -18.89
C GLU A 26 18.98 -16.63 -18.56
N ARG A 27 18.26 -15.52 -18.32
CA ARG A 27 18.87 -14.21 -18.06
C ARG A 27 19.05 -14.02 -16.57
N VAL A 28 20.28 -13.96 -16.11
CA VAL A 28 20.61 -13.63 -14.72
C VAL A 28 20.41 -12.12 -14.49
N ASP A 29 19.59 -11.77 -13.53
CA ASP A 29 19.26 -10.39 -13.19
C ASP A 29 20.30 -9.81 -12.21
N THR A 30 21.20 -8.97 -12.72
CA THR A 30 22.23 -8.30 -11.91
C THR A 30 21.71 -7.21 -11.00
N LEU A 31 20.45 -6.80 -11.18
CA LEU A 31 19.75 -5.81 -10.33
C LEU A 31 18.85 -6.52 -9.31
N ALA A 32 19.39 -7.53 -8.64
CA ALA A 32 18.74 -8.41 -7.67
C ALA A 32 17.34 -7.97 -7.18
N THR A 33 16.34 -8.26 -7.96
CA THR A 33 14.98 -8.46 -7.51
C THR A 33 14.85 -9.95 -7.22
N SER A 34 14.46 -10.34 -6.04
CA SER A 34 14.21 -11.74 -5.74
C SER A 34 13.08 -12.26 -6.64
N VAL A 35 13.43 -12.95 -7.70
CA VAL A 35 12.45 -13.64 -8.55
C VAL A 35 11.93 -14.81 -7.76
N VAL A 36 10.71 -14.68 -7.27
CA VAL A 36 9.99 -15.79 -6.64
C VAL A 36 9.01 -16.34 -7.65
N THR A 37 9.36 -17.40 -8.31
CA THR A 37 8.45 -18.23 -9.10
C THR A 37 7.59 -19.08 -8.17
N ALA A 38 6.49 -18.53 -7.69
CA ALA A 38 5.49 -19.33 -6.99
C ALA A 38 4.35 -19.68 -7.96
N TYR A 39 4.27 -20.94 -8.36
CA TYR A 39 3.16 -21.47 -9.19
C TYR A 39 1.86 -21.68 -8.42
N HIS A 40 1.81 -21.35 -7.13
CA HIS A 40 0.63 -21.54 -6.28
C HIS A 40 -0.29 -20.33 -6.32
N SER A 41 -1.58 -20.57 -6.40
CA SER A 41 -2.61 -19.53 -6.45
C SER A 41 -2.90 -19.00 -5.05
N GLY A 42 -2.55 -17.75 -4.78
CA GLY A 42 -2.91 -17.05 -3.53
C GLY A 42 -1.75 -16.29 -2.92
N GLY A 43 -1.97 -15.80 -1.71
CA GLY A 43 -0.92 -15.31 -0.84
C GLY A 43 -0.20 -16.50 -0.22
N THR A 44 1.05 -16.74 -0.57
CA THR A 44 1.84 -17.86 -0.04
C THR A 44 3.06 -17.34 0.70
N LEU A 45 3.46 -18.07 1.76
CA LEU A 45 4.72 -17.79 2.44
C LEU A 45 5.90 -18.24 1.58
N SER A 46 6.84 -17.31 1.37
CA SER A 46 8.07 -17.63 0.68
C SER A 46 8.97 -18.53 1.52
N ARG A 47 9.29 -19.72 1.01
CA ARG A 47 10.28 -20.61 1.62
C ARG A 47 11.70 -20.09 1.42
N GLY A 48 12.00 -19.49 0.26
CA GLY A 48 13.33 -19.04 -0.10
C GLY A 48 13.80 -17.78 0.61
N GLN A 49 12.90 -16.91 1.03
CA GLN A 49 13.25 -15.63 1.68
C GLN A 49 13.73 -15.84 3.13
N ASP A 50 14.75 -15.07 3.52
CA ASP A 50 15.28 -15.07 4.88
C ASP A 50 14.32 -14.44 5.89
N LEU A 51 13.60 -13.39 5.46
CA LEU A 51 12.51 -12.79 6.21
C LEU A 51 11.19 -13.55 6.01
N ARG A 52 10.31 -13.45 7.00
CA ARG A 52 8.92 -13.87 6.84
C ARG A 52 8.24 -13.00 5.80
N THR A 53 8.16 -13.48 4.58
CA THR A 53 7.58 -12.75 3.43
C THR A 53 6.37 -13.50 2.88
N GLU A 54 5.23 -12.83 2.87
CA GLU A 54 4.03 -13.27 2.15
C GLU A 54 4.08 -12.71 0.72
N ILE A 55 3.79 -13.56 -0.26
CA ILE A 55 3.79 -13.18 -1.67
C ILE A 55 2.38 -13.36 -2.21
N ILE A 56 1.78 -12.28 -2.68
CA ILE A 56 0.54 -12.29 -3.44
C ILE A 56 0.96 -12.20 -4.92
N ASN A 57 0.89 -13.31 -5.63
CA ASN A 57 1.24 -13.36 -7.06
C ASN A 57 0.06 -12.91 -7.95
N SER A 58 0.28 -12.84 -9.26
CA SER A 58 -0.73 -12.44 -10.23
C SER A 58 -2.02 -13.28 -10.15
N ALA A 59 -1.93 -14.57 -9.84
CA ALA A 59 -3.10 -15.43 -9.63
C ALA A 59 -3.88 -15.04 -8.36
N GLY A 60 -3.18 -14.67 -7.29
CA GLY A 60 -3.78 -14.13 -6.06
C GLY A 60 -4.48 -12.79 -6.29
N LEU A 61 -3.85 -11.90 -7.08
CA LEU A 61 -4.42 -10.60 -7.47
C LEU A 61 -5.68 -10.73 -8.33
N MET A 62 -5.84 -11.85 -9.04
CA MET A 62 -7.02 -12.12 -9.87
C MET A 62 -8.18 -12.77 -9.11
N LYS A 63 -8.00 -13.23 -7.85
CA LYS A 63 -9.06 -13.86 -7.02
C LYS A 63 -10.22 -12.92 -6.70
N MET A 64 -9.95 -11.64 -6.60
CA MET A 64 -10.96 -10.58 -6.55
C MET A 64 -10.71 -9.65 -7.73
N ALA A 65 -11.73 -8.94 -8.20
CA ALA A 65 -11.56 -7.93 -9.24
C ALA A 65 -10.81 -6.71 -8.65
N CYS A 66 -9.59 -6.93 -8.14
CA CYS A 66 -8.78 -5.89 -7.51
C CYS A 66 -8.45 -4.81 -8.53
N CYS A 67 -9.06 -3.65 -8.41
CA CYS A 67 -8.80 -2.52 -9.29
C CYS A 67 -7.49 -1.82 -8.92
N ASN A 68 -7.11 -1.82 -7.62
CA ASN A 68 -5.93 -1.12 -7.11
C ASN A 68 -5.21 -1.88 -5.98
N LEU A 69 -4.06 -1.32 -5.54
CA LEU A 69 -3.23 -1.94 -4.51
C LEU A 69 -3.95 -2.08 -3.16
N ALA A 70 -4.80 -1.14 -2.76
CA ALA A 70 -5.55 -1.23 -1.52
C ALA A 70 -6.48 -2.46 -1.52
N GLU A 71 -7.25 -2.66 -2.59
CA GLU A 71 -8.16 -3.80 -2.74
C GLU A 71 -7.40 -5.14 -2.80
N SER A 72 -6.16 -5.13 -3.30
CA SER A 72 -5.31 -6.33 -3.35
C SER A 72 -4.99 -6.91 -1.97
N PHE A 73 -5.03 -6.11 -0.91
CA PHE A 73 -4.77 -6.55 0.47
C PHE A 73 -5.99 -7.13 1.19
N GLU A 74 -7.20 -7.04 0.65
CA GLU A 74 -8.41 -7.58 1.31
C GLU A 74 -8.33 -9.11 1.51
N ASN A 75 -7.57 -9.82 0.67
CA ASN A 75 -7.30 -11.25 0.81
C ASN A 75 -6.14 -11.57 1.77
N SER A 76 -5.44 -10.57 2.28
CA SER A 76 -4.35 -10.75 3.24
C SER A 76 -4.79 -10.32 4.64
N ALA A 77 -4.56 -11.17 5.64
CA ALA A 77 -4.73 -10.77 7.03
C ALA A 77 -3.51 -10.05 7.59
N ALA A 78 -2.35 -10.12 6.92
CA ALA A 78 -1.15 -9.41 7.34
C ALA A 78 -1.35 -7.89 7.29
N VAL A 79 -2.06 -7.40 6.25
CA VAL A 79 -2.36 -5.99 6.05
C VAL A 79 -3.86 -5.76 6.28
N THR A 80 -4.19 -4.74 7.05
CA THR A 80 -5.57 -4.24 7.18
C THR A 80 -5.70 -2.99 6.34
N VAL A 81 -6.76 -2.91 5.54
CA VAL A 81 -7.11 -1.72 4.75
C VAL A 81 -8.28 -1.01 5.40
N GLY A 82 -8.27 0.30 5.37
CA GLY A 82 -9.37 1.15 5.85
C GLY A 82 -9.40 2.47 5.09
N TYR A 83 -10.39 3.29 5.40
CA TYR A 83 -10.46 4.66 4.92
C TYR A 83 -9.69 5.59 5.87
N ALA A 84 -9.06 6.62 5.33
CA ALA A 84 -8.47 7.70 6.12
C ALA A 84 -9.55 8.66 6.64
N ASP A 85 -10.58 8.86 5.82
CA ASP A 85 -11.78 9.64 6.12
C ASP A 85 -12.96 9.23 5.22
N ALA A 86 -14.16 9.71 5.53
CA ALA A 86 -15.40 9.35 4.83
C ALA A 86 -15.65 10.15 3.54
N ALA A 87 -14.93 11.23 3.30
CA ALA A 87 -15.30 12.19 2.25
C ALA A 87 -14.38 12.17 1.04
N THR A 88 -13.11 11.80 1.21
CA THR A 88 -12.08 11.91 0.16
C THR A 88 -11.83 10.62 -0.61
N GLY A 89 -12.27 9.48 -0.04
CA GLY A 89 -11.97 8.14 -0.57
C GLY A 89 -10.49 7.74 -0.42
N ALA A 90 -9.72 8.46 0.41
CA ALA A 90 -8.34 8.10 0.72
C ALA A 90 -8.31 6.78 1.51
N ARG A 91 -7.46 5.85 1.07
CA ARG A 91 -7.27 4.54 1.71
C ARG A 91 -5.98 4.53 2.52
N GLN A 92 -6.01 3.85 3.64
CA GLN A 92 -4.82 3.61 4.46
C GLN A 92 -4.68 2.14 4.79
N ILE A 93 -3.43 1.71 4.98
CA ILE A 93 -3.11 0.36 5.42
C ILE A 93 -2.63 0.38 6.88
N ARG A 94 -2.68 -0.81 7.50
CA ARG A 94 -2.04 -1.08 8.79
C ARG A 94 -1.28 -2.39 8.69
N LEU A 95 -0.04 -2.39 9.15
CA LEU A 95 0.80 -3.58 9.29
C LEU A 95 1.21 -3.72 10.75
N LEU A 96 1.14 -4.92 11.29
CA LEU A 96 1.37 -5.19 12.73
C LEU A 96 0.53 -4.29 13.67
N GLY A 97 -0.67 -3.86 13.24
CA GLY A 97 -1.58 -3.01 14.00
C GLY A 97 -1.25 -1.51 14.02
N LEU A 98 -0.15 -1.11 13.37
CA LEU A 98 0.30 0.27 13.27
C LEU A 98 -0.05 0.87 11.89
N SER A 99 -0.14 2.21 11.82
CA SER A 99 -0.40 2.93 10.57
C SER A 99 0.59 2.57 9.47
N GLY A 100 0.12 2.55 8.22
CA GLY A 100 0.93 2.27 7.05
C GLY A 100 2.08 3.25 6.81
N ILE A 101 2.06 4.43 7.43
CA ILE A 101 3.18 5.38 7.41
C ILE A 101 4.47 4.79 7.99
N TYR A 102 4.37 3.77 8.87
CA TYR A 102 5.50 3.03 9.45
C TYR A 102 5.94 1.83 8.61
N THR A 103 5.26 1.57 7.49
CA THR A 103 5.58 0.49 6.55
C THR A 103 6.24 1.09 5.32
N GLN A 104 7.44 0.64 4.99
CA GLN A 104 8.11 1.11 3.79
C GLN A 104 7.45 0.52 2.54
N MET A 105 7.01 1.38 1.63
CA MET A 105 6.46 0.99 0.34
C MET A 105 7.54 1.08 -0.73
N LEU A 106 7.72 0.01 -1.50
CA LEU A 106 8.71 -0.07 -2.57
C LEU A 106 8.07 -0.49 -3.90
N ASP A 107 8.61 -0.01 -5.00
CA ASP A 107 8.41 -0.49 -6.37
C ASP A 107 9.73 -1.04 -6.89
N GLU A 108 9.83 -2.37 -6.96
CA GLU A 108 11.06 -3.04 -7.36
C GLU A 108 12.29 -2.49 -6.60
N SER A 109 12.21 -2.45 -5.27
CA SER A 109 13.25 -1.96 -4.35
C SER A 109 13.54 -0.45 -4.40
N ARG A 110 12.68 0.37 -4.99
CA ARG A 110 12.73 1.84 -4.94
C ARG A 110 11.64 2.36 -3.98
N PRO A 111 11.93 3.30 -3.08
CA PRO A 111 10.91 3.91 -2.23
C PRO A 111 9.82 4.61 -3.06
N ILE A 112 8.56 4.36 -2.73
CA ILE A 112 7.38 4.98 -3.34
C ILE A 112 6.33 5.32 -2.28
N LEU A 113 5.29 6.03 -2.67
CA LEU A 113 4.12 6.35 -1.83
C LEU A 113 4.50 6.95 -0.48
N HIS A 114 5.42 7.91 -0.50
CA HIS A 114 5.79 8.71 0.66
C HIS A 114 5.43 10.19 0.43
N GLY A 115 5.31 10.97 1.49
CA GLY A 115 4.92 12.37 1.40
C GLY A 115 3.52 12.55 0.76
N LEU A 116 3.38 13.48 -0.17
CA LEU A 116 2.10 13.86 -0.79
C LEU A 116 1.44 12.74 -1.60
N SER A 117 2.20 11.75 -2.06
CA SER A 117 1.61 10.60 -2.75
C SER A 117 0.98 9.58 -1.81
N ALA A 118 1.38 9.53 -0.53
CA ALA A 118 0.94 8.50 0.41
C ALA A 118 -0.59 8.46 0.64
N PRO A 119 -1.31 9.57 0.82
CA PRO A 119 -2.74 9.55 1.15
C PRO A 119 -3.63 8.88 0.10
N PHE A 120 -3.30 9.03 -1.18
CA PHE A 120 -4.09 8.50 -2.29
C PHE A 120 -3.33 7.44 -3.10
N GLY A 121 -2.05 7.24 -2.84
CA GLY A 121 -1.13 6.48 -3.67
C GLY A 121 -1.46 4.99 -3.80
N LEU A 122 -2.16 4.40 -2.82
CA LEU A 122 -2.63 3.02 -2.93
C LEU A 122 -3.60 2.82 -4.11
N SER A 123 -4.30 3.88 -4.55
CA SER A 123 -5.14 3.83 -5.76
C SER A 123 -4.36 4.07 -7.05
N TYR A 124 -3.11 4.56 -6.98
CA TYR A 124 -2.30 4.85 -8.17
C TYR A 124 -1.61 3.63 -8.76
N ILE A 125 -1.64 2.51 -8.05
CA ILE A 125 -1.04 1.25 -8.48
C ILE A 125 -2.17 0.26 -8.79
N PRO A 126 -2.56 0.11 -10.08
CA PRO A 126 -3.57 -0.83 -10.48
C PRO A 126 -3.12 -2.28 -10.27
N GLY A 127 -3.99 -3.11 -9.65
CA GLY A 127 -3.71 -4.53 -9.45
C GLY A 127 -3.34 -5.28 -10.74
N PRO A 128 -4.02 -5.05 -11.88
CA PRO A 128 -3.69 -5.68 -13.16
C PRO A 128 -2.29 -5.35 -13.73
N TRP A 129 -1.61 -4.31 -13.23
CA TRP A 129 -0.23 -3.97 -13.62
C TRP A 129 0.82 -4.81 -12.90
N LEU A 130 0.43 -5.48 -11.81
CA LEU A 130 1.34 -6.17 -10.93
C LEU A 130 1.56 -7.63 -11.33
N GLU A 131 2.78 -8.08 -11.17
CA GLU A 131 3.19 -9.47 -11.19
C GLU A 131 3.08 -10.08 -9.79
N SER A 132 3.54 -9.35 -8.77
CA SER A 132 3.41 -9.76 -7.37
C SER A 132 3.47 -8.60 -6.41
N ILE A 133 2.98 -8.85 -5.18
CA ILE A 133 3.18 -8.01 -4.00
C ILE A 133 3.89 -8.85 -2.96
N GLN A 134 4.97 -8.34 -2.39
CA GLN A 134 5.77 -9.00 -1.36
C GLN A 134 5.62 -8.23 -0.05
N ILE A 135 5.12 -8.88 0.99
CA ILE A 135 4.87 -8.30 2.32
C ILE A 135 5.85 -8.93 3.31
N ALA A 136 6.91 -8.22 3.67
CA ALA A 136 7.89 -8.63 4.65
C ALA A 136 7.62 -7.95 5.99
N LYS A 137 7.44 -8.73 7.05
CA LYS A 137 7.20 -8.24 8.40
C LYS A 137 8.49 -8.07 9.17
N GLY A 138 8.53 -7.09 10.08
CA GLY A 138 9.65 -6.83 10.96
C GLY A 138 10.68 -5.90 10.34
N SER A 139 11.96 -6.19 10.51
CA SER A 139 13.07 -5.34 10.13
C SER A 139 13.78 -5.90 8.89
N PRO A 140 13.47 -5.41 7.67
CA PRO A 140 14.07 -5.91 6.43
C PRO A 140 15.52 -5.42 6.27
N SER A 141 16.11 -5.70 5.08
CA SER A 141 17.48 -5.31 4.72
C SER A 141 17.76 -3.81 4.92
N VAL A 142 18.99 -3.49 5.37
CA VAL A 142 19.47 -2.09 5.47
C VAL A 142 19.67 -1.42 4.12
N VAL A 143 19.71 -2.19 3.03
CA VAL A 143 19.88 -1.70 1.65
C VAL A 143 18.68 -0.85 1.22
N SER A 144 17.48 -1.20 1.68
CA SER A 144 16.23 -0.51 1.32
C SER A 144 16.03 0.84 2.01
N GLY A 145 16.86 1.22 2.97
CA GLY A 145 16.75 2.48 3.71
C GLY A 145 16.36 2.31 5.18
N PRO A 146 16.26 3.43 5.94
CA PRO A 146 15.96 3.41 7.35
C PRO A 146 14.46 3.30 7.68
N ASP A 147 13.54 3.64 6.76
CA ASP A 147 12.13 3.98 7.04
C ASP A 147 11.24 2.80 7.44
N SER A 148 11.71 1.56 7.29
CA SER A 148 10.93 0.39 7.67
C SER A 148 10.93 0.18 9.17
N MET A 149 9.81 0.46 9.83
CA MET A 149 9.59 0.22 11.26
C MET A 149 8.75 -1.05 11.52
N THR A 150 7.67 -1.26 10.75
CA THR A 150 6.79 -2.44 10.91
C THR A 150 7.07 -3.52 9.89
N GLY A 151 7.66 -3.15 8.77
CA GLY A 151 7.93 -4.03 7.65
C GLY A 151 8.03 -3.28 6.34
N GLN A 152 8.03 -4.05 5.27
CA GLN A 152 8.19 -3.55 3.92
C GLN A 152 7.16 -4.22 3.01
N ILE A 153 6.58 -3.44 2.11
CA ILE A 153 5.73 -3.94 1.03
C ILE A 153 6.40 -3.53 -0.28
N ASN A 154 6.84 -4.53 -1.06
CA ASN A 154 7.44 -4.33 -2.37
C ASN A 154 6.48 -4.81 -3.44
N VAL A 155 6.18 -3.95 -4.42
CA VAL A 155 5.39 -4.29 -5.60
C VAL A 155 6.31 -4.58 -6.77
N GLU A 156 5.99 -5.63 -7.51
CA GLU A 156 6.65 -6.01 -8.74
C GLU A 156 5.68 -5.80 -9.89
N HIS A 157 6.03 -4.92 -10.81
CA HIS A 157 5.23 -4.70 -12.01
C HIS A 157 5.53 -5.74 -13.08
N ARG A 158 4.59 -5.91 -14.02
CA ARG A 158 4.79 -6.68 -15.25
C ARG A 158 6.07 -6.23 -15.95
N LYS A 159 6.83 -7.20 -16.45
CA LYS A 159 8.14 -6.93 -17.06
C LYS A 159 8.01 -6.73 -18.57
N PRO A 160 8.92 -5.95 -19.20
CA PRO A 160 8.96 -5.81 -20.65
C PRO A 160 9.19 -7.13 -21.41
N THR A 161 9.72 -8.13 -20.71
CA THR A 161 10.05 -9.46 -21.26
C THR A 161 8.98 -10.52 -21.01
N ASP A 162 7.85 -10.17 -20.37
CA ASP A 162 6.77 -11.12 -20.06
C ASP A 162 6.32 -11.93 -21.29
N GLU A 163 5.86 -13.16 -21.03
CA GLU A 163 5.27 -14.03 -22.04
C GLU A 163 3.93 -13.52 -22.59
N ILE A 164 3.35 -12.53 -21.92
CA ILE A 164 2.08 -11.90 -22.26
C ILE A 164 2.36 -10.54 -22.93
N PRO A 165 2.45 -10.47 -24.26
CA PRO A 165 2.74 -9.22 -24.96
C PRO A 165 1.57 -8.23 -24.91
N PHE A 166 0.34 -8.71 -24.69
CA PHE A 166 -0.82 -7.83 -24.55
C PHE A 166 -1.79 -8.35 -23.51
N PHE A 167 -2.18 -7.45 -22.61
CA PHE A 167 -3.18 -7.69 -21.59
C PHE A 167 -4.15 -6.51 -21.56
N PHE A 168 -5.43 -6.82 -21.49
CA PHE A 168 -6.51 -5.85 -21.33
C PHE A 168 -7.48 -6.35 -20.26
N ASN A 169 -7.90 -5.47 -19.37
CA ASN A 169 -8.94 -5.75 -18.39
C ASN A 169 -9.92 -4.58 -18.35
N ALA A 170 -11.20 -4.86 -18.40
CA ALA A 170 -12.25 -3.87 -18.17
C ALA A 170 -13.28 -4.44 -17.21
N SER A 171 -13.65 -3.66 -16.21
CA SER A 171 -14.68 -4.02 -15.22
C SER A 171 -15.61 -2.87 -14.93
N ARG A 172 -16.84 -3.23 -14.56
CA ARG A 172 -17.85 -2.30 -14.09
C ARG A 172 -18.42 -2.77 -12.77
N MET A 173 -18.58 -1.84 -11.84
CA MET A 173 -19.22 -2.08 -10.56
C MET A 173 -20.63 -1.51 -10.48
N SER A 174 -21.43 -2.03 -9.56
CA SER A 174 -22.81 -1.58 -9.32
C SER A 174 -22.90 -0.13 -8.84
N ASP A 175 -21.83 0.40 -8.20
CA ASP A 175 -21.65 1.80 -7.84
C ASP A 175 -21.33 2.72 -9.02
N SER A 176 -21.40 2.19 -10.26
CA SER A 176 -21.12 2.87 -11.52
C SER A 176 -19.65 3.12 -11.82
N ARG A 177 -18.75 2.61 -11.01
CA ARG A 177 -17.31 2.65 -11.28
C ARG A 177 -17.00 1.81 -12.53
N LEU A 178 -16.27 2.43 -13.45
CA LEU A 178 -15.68 1.78 -14.62
C LEU A 178 -14.17 1.81 -14.47
N ASP A 179 -13.55 0.66 -14.60
CA ASP A 179 -12.11 0.49 -14.54
C ASP A 179 -11.60 -0.18 -15.82
N VAL A 180 -10.55 0.37 -16.40
CA VAL A 180 -9.94 -0.14 -17.65
C VAL A 180 -8.42 -0.16 -17.48
N ASN A 181 -7.81 -1.31 -17.76
CA ASN A 181 -6.38 -1.50 -17.71
C ASN A 181 -5.84 -2.09 -19.01
N VAL A 182 -4.67 -1.62 -19.44
CA VAL A 182 -3.94 -2.10 -20.61
C VAL A 182 -2.48 -2.31 -20.25
N ALA A 183 -1.90 -3.40 -20.69
CA ALA A 183 -0.44 -3.60 -20.70
C ALA A 183 -0.03 -4.11 -22.08
N SER A 184 0.97 -3.47 -22.68
CA SER A 184 1.51 -3.87 -23.99
C SER A 184 3.02 -3.88 -23.95
N SER A 185 3.64 -5.05 -24.20
CA SER A 185 5.08 -5.22 -24.27
C SER A 185 5.57 -5.45 -25.70
N LEU A 186 6.70 -4.87 -26.02
CA LEU A 186 7.32 -4.96 -27.34
C LEU A 186 8.81 -5.27 -27.18
N ALA A 187 9.32 -6.22 -27.98
CA ALA A 187 10.74 -6.42 -28.19
C ALA A 187 11.14 -5.62 -29.44
N LEU A 188 11.91 -4.53 -29.26
CA LEU A 188 12.37 -3.67 -30.35
C LEU A 188 13.66 -4.20 -30.98
N SER A 189 14.45 -4.91 -30.19
CA SER A 189 15.63 -5.65 -30.62
C SER A 189 15.89 -6.80 -29.64
N PRO A 190 16.87 -7.70 -29.92
CA PRO A 190 17.26 -8.73 -28.96
C PRO A 190 17.71 -8.19 -27.58
N SER A 191 18.12 -6.93 -27.53
CA SER A 191 18.63 -6.28 -26.32
C SER A 191 17.73 -5.19 -25.77
N LEU A 192 16.67 -4.76 -26.48
CA LEU A 192 15.84 -3.63 -26.09
C LEU A 192 14.35 -4.00 -26.05
N TYR A 193 13.77 -3.88 -24.88
CA TYR A 193 12.38 -4.23 -24.60
C TYR A 193 11.67 -3.06 -23.95
N THR A 194 10.37 -2.95 -24.20
CA THR A 194 9.52 -1.96 -23.53
C THR A 194 8.17 -2.54 -23.17
N ILE A 195 7.57 -2.01 -22.10
CA ILE A 195 6.17 -2.23 -21.76
C ILE A 195 5.51 -0.89 -21.44
N THR A 196 4.33 -0.69 -21.97
CA THR A 196 3.47 0.44 -21.63
C THR A 196 2.27 -0.06 -20.83
N LEU A 197 2.04 0.54 -19.69
CA LEU A 197 0.94 0.27 -18.79
C LEU A 197 0.02 1.48 -18.79
N GLY A 198 -1.28 1.26 -18.99
CA GLY A 198 -2.32 2.30 -18.99
C GLY A 198 -3.46 1.90 -18.07
N HIS A 199 -4.00 2.86 -17.31
CA HIS A 199 -5.17 2.70 -16.45
C HIS A 199 -6.07 3.91 -16.52
N ALA A 200 -7.37 3.67 -16.54
CA ALA A 200 -8.39 4.70 -16.43
C ALA A 200 -9.53 4.21 -15.52
N GLU A 201 -9.88 5.02 -14.54
CA GLU A 201 -11.00 4.78 -13.65
C GLU A 201 -11.94 5.99 -13.65
N ALA A 202 -13.25 5.75 -13.65
CA ALA A 202 -14.23 6.80 -13.46
C ALA A 202 -15.47 6.28 -12.71
N ASN A 203 -15.92 7.05 -11.72
CA ASN A 203 -17.21 6.87 -11.05
C ASN A 203 -18.17 7.98 -11.50
N PHE A 204 -19.36 7.60 -11.98
CA PHE A 204 -20.29 8.52 -12.65
C PHE A 204 -21.55 8.87 -11.85
N LYS A 205 -21.85 8.10 -10.78
CA LYS A 205 -23.08 8.30 -9.99
C LYS A 205 -22.78 8.68 -8.56
N ASP A 206 -23.73 9.35 -7.97
CA ASP A 206 -23.78 9.62 -6.55
C ASP A 206 -24.41 8.43 -5.82
N HIS A 207 -23.79 8.00 -4.76
CA HIS A 207 -24.26 6.95 -3.88
C HIS A 207 -24.24 7.45 -2.44
N ASP A 208 -25.39 7.34 -1.80
CA ASP A 208 -25.63 7.62 -0.40
C ASP A 208 -26.51 6.45 0.11
N MET A 209 -25.86 5.36 0.49
CA MET A 209 -26.53 4.13 0.90
C MET A 209 -27.00 4.19 2.36
N ASN A 210 -26.38 5.04 3.18
CA ASN A 210 -26.74 5.24 4.58
C ASN A 210 -27.75 6.39 4.78
N MET A 211 -28.09 7.12 3.70
CA MET A 211 -29.04 8.22 3.66
C MET A 211 -28.68 9.39 4.61
N ASP A 212 -27.38 9.67 4.76
CA ASP A 212 -26.90 10.79 5.58
C ASP A 212 -26.74 12.09 4.78
N GLY A 213 -27.03 12.07 3.47
CA GLY A 213 -26.92 13.23 2.60
C GLY A 213 -25.50 13.50 2.10
N PHE A 214 -24.56 12.60 2.38
CA PHE A 214 -23.18 12.66 1.88
C PHE A 214 -22.91 11.53 0.89
N LEU A 215 -21.94 11.75 0.03
CA LEU A 215 -21.46 10.69 -0.87
C LEU A 215 -20.64 9.68 -0.08
N ASP A 216 -21.03 8.41 -0.12
CA ASP A 216 -20.28 7.29 0.48
C ASP A 216 -18.90 7.09 -0.17
N GLU A 217 -18.80 7.34 -1.47
CA GLU A 217 -17.54 7.40 -2.23
C GLU A 217 -17.53 8.66 -3.10
N PRO A 218 -16.38 9.35 -3.20
CA PRO A 218 -16.30 10.52 -4.06
C PRO A 218 -16.42 10.13 -5.53
N ARG A 219 -16.95 11.04 -6.35
CA ARG A 219 -16.83 10.92 -7.81
C ARG A 219 -15.35 11.04 -8.15
N ALA A 220 -14.77 9.97 -8.66
CA ALA A 220 -13.36 9.91 -9.05
C ALA A 220 -13.22 9.88 -10.57
N ARG A 221 -12.16 10.52 -11.07
CA ARG A 221 -11.65 10.38 -12.44
C ARG A 221 -10.15 10.28 -12.36
N GLN A 222 -9.64 9.08 -12.60
CA GLN A 222 -8.23 8.78 -12.51
C GLN A 222 -7.70 8.29 -13.86
N PHE A 223 -6.51 8.73 -14.21
CA PHE A 223 -5.75 8.25 -15.36
C PHE A 223 -4.30 8.07 -14.97
N ASN A 224 -3.76 6.88 -15.21
CA ASN A 224 -2.37 6.53 -14.93
C ASN A 224 -1.74 5.97 -16.20
N VAL A 225 -0.51 6.34 -16.45
CA VAL A 225 0.29 5.76 -17.53
C VAL A 225 1.71 5.55 -17.04
N GLN A 226 2.33 4.44 -17.44
CA GLN A 226 3.74 4.16 -17.18
C GLN A 226 4.36 3.50 -18.40
N SER A 227 5.51 4.01 -18.84
CA SER A 227 6.35 3.39 -19.88
C SER A 227 7.63 2.92 -19.23
N ARG A 228 7.95 1.63 -19.40
CA ARG A 228 9.07 0.96 -18.78
C ARG A 228 9.93 0.30 -19.84
N TRP A 229 11.24 0.39 -19.67
CA TRP A 229 12.21 -0.03 -20.64
C TRP A 229 13.27 -0.91 -20.01
N LEU A 230 13.75 -1.88 -20.77
CA LEU A 230 14.88 -2.73 -20.43
C LEU A 230 15.82 -2.79 -21.61
N TYR A 231 17.07 -2.37 -21.38
CA TYR A 231 18.20 -2.66 -22.25
C TYR A 231 19.12 -3.66 -21.54
N TYR A 232 19.40 -4.74 -22.21
CA TYR A 232 20.20 -5.84 -21.65
C TYR A 232 21.23 -6.34 -22.66
N ILE A 233 22.49 -6.32 -22.23
CA ILE A 233 23.62 -7.05 -22.82
C ILE A 233 24.40 -7.73 -21.68
N PRO A 234 25.26 -8.74 -21.93
CA PRO A 234 25.96 -9.45 -20.86
C PRO A 234 26.75 -8.54 -19.90
N GLU A 235 27.28 -7.42 -20.41
CA GLU A 235 28.12 -6.48 -19.64
C GLU A 235 27.34 -5.45 -18.87
N VAL A 236 26.08 -5.17 -19.23
CA VAL A 236 25.28 -4.14 -18.57
C VAL A 236 23.78 -4.36 -18.74
N GLN A 237 23.05 -4.11 -17.67
CA GLN A 237 21.60 -4.04 -17.68
C GLN A 237 21.17 -2.62 -17.32
N VAL A 238 20.32 -2.02 -18.14
CA VAL A 238 19.72 -0.71 -17.87
C VAL A 238 18.20 -0.83 -17.87
N ARG A 239 17.57 -0.41 -16.78
CA ARG A 239 16.12 -0.28 -16.67
C ARG A 239 15.78 1.17 -16.40
N TRP A 240 14.85 1.72 -17.16
CA TRP A 240 14.32 3.05 -16.90
C TRP A 240 12.83 3.11 -17.16
N GLY A 241 12.19 4.10 -16.63
CA GLY A 241 10.77 4.33 -16.88
C GLY A 241 10.35 5.72 -16.52
N VAL A 242 9.21 6.11 -17.08
CA VAL A 242 8.51 7.35 -16.77
C VAL A 242 7.05 7.03 -16.54
N GLY A 243 6.43 7.71 -15.58
CA GLY A 243 5.03 7.53 -15.25
C GLY A 243 4.35 8.84 -14.92
N ALA A 244 3.04 8.89 -15.14
CA ALA A 244 2.20 10.01 -14.79
C ALA A 244 0.87 9.55 -14.21
N VAL A 245 0.37 10.28 -13.20
CA VAL A 245 -0.95 10.10 -12.59
C VAL A 245 -1.70 11.41 -12.61
N SER A 246 -2.97 11.34 -12.95
CA SER A 246 -3.94 12.42 -12.85
C SER A 246 -5.18 11.90 -12.16
N ASP A 247 -5.44 12.37 -10.93
CA ASP A 247 -6.56 11.94 -10.11
C ASP A 247 -7.37 13.17 -9.66
N ASN A 248 -8.67 13.17 -9.94
CA ASN A 248 -9.60 14.21 -9.52
C ASN A 248 -10.76 13.54 -8.76
N ARG A 249 -11.02 14.02 -7.56
CA ARG A 249 -12.07 13.49 -6.67
C ARG A 249 -12.96 14.60 -6.17
N ARG A 250 -14.27 14.35 -6.17
CA ARG A 250 -15.29 15.25 -5.60
C ARG A 250 -16.20 14.45 -4.70
N GLY A 251 -16.24 14.81 -3.44
CA GLY A 251 -17.02 14.14 -2.40
C GLY A 251 -17.74 15.15 -1.51
N GLY A 252 -18.30 14.65 -0.40
CA GLY A 252 -18.98 15.45 0.59
C GLY A 252 -20.50 15.49 0.40
N GLN A 253 -21.16 16.55 0.85
CA GLN A 253 -22.60 16.66 0.93
C GLN A 253 -23.25 16.76 -0.45
N MET A 254 -24.29 15.97 -0.69
CA MET A 254 -25.10 16.03 -1.90
C MET A 254 -25.92 17.34 -1.93
N GLY A 255 -26.04 17.94 -3.11
CA GLY A 255 -26.81 19.18 -3.28
C GLY A 255 -26.15 20.46 -2.82
N GLY A 256 -24.93 20.42 -2.30
CA GLY A 256 -24.16 21.58 -1.84
C GLY A 256 -23.84 21.52 -0.34
N GLY A 257 -23.34 22.57 0.24
CA GLY A 257 -22.90 22.63 1.65
C GLY A 257 -21.41 22.24 1.79
N TRP A 258 -21.08 21.28 2.65
CA TRP A 258 -19.70 20.85 2.85
C TRP A 258 -19.27 19.86 1.77
N GLN A 259 -18.28 20.21 0.97
CA GLN A 259 -17.81 19.40 -0.15
C GLN A 259 -16.29 19.30 -0.16
N THR A 260 -15.77 18.25 -0.81
CA THR A 260 -14.36 18.09 -1.12
C THR A 260 -14.14 18.16 -2.64
N ASP A 261 -13.09 18.88 -3.08
CA ASP A 261 -12.58 18.86 -4.47
C ASP A 261 -11.06 18.69 -4.41
N ILE A 262 -10.57 17.51 -4.80
CA ILE A 262 -9.16 17.11 -4.68
C ILE A 262 -8.61 16.84 -6.06
N LYS A 263 -7.46 17.42 -6.36
CA LYS A 263 -6.74 17.25 -7.62
C LYS A 263 -5.31 16.84 -7.33
N ASN A 264 -4.98 15.61 -7.69
CA ASN A 264 -3.63 15.07 -7.59
C ASN A 264 -3.00 14.96 -8.97
N ARG A 265 -1.73 15.31 -9.05
CA ARG A 265 -0.88 15.15 -10.24
C ARG A 265 0.47 14.64 -9.79
N GLN A 266 0.90 13.52 -10.39
CA GLN A 266 2.19 12.93 -10.13
C GLN A 266 2.94 12.70 -11.45
N LEU A 267 4.22 12.98 -11.44
CA LEU A 267 5.18 12.57 -12.47
C LEU A 267 6.30 11.83 -11.78
N ASN A 268 6.68 10.68 -12.29
CA ASN A 268 7.84 9.95 -11.80
C ASN A 268 8.76 9.52 -12.96
N ALA A 269 10.04 9.39 -12.66
CA ALA A 269 11.03 8.85 -13.57
C ALA A 269 12.08 8.10 -12.76
N TYR A 270 12.52 6.95 -13.27
CA TYR A 270 13.57 6.18 -12.63
C TYR A 270 14.60 5.65 -13.62
N LEU A 271 15.78 5.38 -13.09
CA LEU A 271 16.89 4.74 -13.79
C LEU A 271 17.54 3.72 -12.86
N LYS A 272 17.78 2.51 -13.37
CA LYS A 272 18.60 1.48 -12.72
C LYS A 272 19.64 1.01 -13.72
N VAL A 273 20.91 1.04 -13.32
CA VAL A 273 22.04 0.54 -14.12
C VAL A 273 22.76 -0.50 -13.30
N GLY A 274 22.89 -1.70 -13.81
CA GLY A 274 23.61 -2.79 -13.18
C GLY A 274 24.68 -3.32 -14.10
N ARG A 275 25.86 -3.61 -13.52
CA ARG A 275 27.01 -4.18 -14.24
C ARG A 275 27.65 -5.29 -13.42
N PRO A 276 27.80 -6.52 -13.96
CA PRO A 276 28.66 -7.51 -13.37
C PRO A 276 30.13 -7.03 -13.49
N LEU A 277 30.92 -7.26 -12.44
CA LEU A 277 32.34 -6.90 -12.41
C LEU A 277 33.23 -8.10 -12.67
N ARG A 278 32.66 -9.31 -12.59
CA ARG A 278 33.34 -10.58 -12.92
C ARG A 278 32.46 -11.39 -13.85
N GLU A 279 33.09 -12.23 -14.67
CA GLU A 279 32.41 -13.09 -15.64
C GLU A 279 31.47 -14.11 -14.95
N ASP A 280 31.85 -14.60 -13.77
CA ASP A 280 31.02 -15.50 -12.93
C ASP A 280 29.87 -14.77 -12.18
N GLN A 281 29.74 -13.45 -12.40
CA GLN A 281 28.74 -12.57 -11.77
C GLN A 281 28.79 -12.54 -10.22
N SER A 282 29.85 -13.08 -9.61
CA SER A 282 30.04 -13.06 -8.14
C SER A 282 30.22 -11.67 -7.58
N ALA A 283 30.58 -10.68 -8.39
CA ALA A 283 30.65 -9.28 -7.99
C ALA A 283 29.89 -8.40 -9.00
N SER A 284 29.14 -7.43 -8.48
CA SER A 284 28.38 -6.49 -9.30
C SER A 284 28.31 -5.10 -8.66
N VAL A 285 28.09 -4.11 -9.48
CA VAL A 285 27.76 -2.76 -9.06
C VAL A 285 26.42 -2.36 -9.69
N ALA A 286 25.57 -1.69 -8.90
CA ALA A 286 24.32 -1.16 -9.38
C ALA A 286 24.12 0.29 -8.90
N TRP A 287 23.56 1.10 -9.78
CA TRP A 287 23.11 2.45 -9.43
C TRP A 287 21.63 2.58 -9.70
N VAL A 288 20.91 3.08 -8.70
CA VAL A 288 19.47 3.34 -8.74
C VAL A 288 19.27 4.82 -8.51
N ALA A 289 18.46 5.46 -9.35
CA ALA A 289 18.01 6.83 -9.19
C ALA A 289 16.51 6.91 -9.46
N ASP A 290 15.83 7.72 -8.68
CA ASP A 290 14.39 7.98 -8.79
C ASP A 290 14.11 9.47 -8.59
N TYR A 291 13.17 10.00 -9.36
CA TYR A 291 12.64 11.34 -9.20
C TYR A 291 11.13 11.30 -9.25
N THR A 292 10.50 11.91 -8.26
CA THR A 292 9.05 12.08 -8.21
C THR A 292 8.70 13.54 -7.98
N HIS A 293 7.70 14.03 -8.71
CA HIS A 293 7.05 15.32 -8.48
C HIS A 293 5.57 15.10 -8.24
N ASP A 294 5.10 15.54 -7.08
CA ASP A 294 3.70 15.48 -6.67
C ASP A 294 3.13 16.88 -6.50
N ARG A 295 1.87 17.04 -6.87
CA ARG A 295 1.06 18.21 -6.60
C ARG A 295 -0.33 17.76 -6.14
N LEU A 296 -0.74 18.28 -4.97
CA LEU A 296 -2.06 18.09 -4.40
C LEU A 296 -2.69 19.46 -4.18
N ASP A 297 -3.83 19.71 -4.83
CA ASP A 297 -4.69 20.85 -4.59
C ASP A 297 -6.01 20.33 -4.03
N GLY A 298 -6.34 20.64 -2.79
CA GLY A 298 -7.52 20.13 -2.06
C GLY A 298 -8.37 21.23 -1.46
N ALA A 299 -9.68 21.16 -1.70
CA ALA A 299 -10.68 21.91 -0.95
C ALA A 299 -11.43 20.96 -0.01
N TYR A 300 -11.62 21.35 1.24
CA TYR A 300 -12.29 20.61 2.30
C TYR A 300 -13.29 21.52 2.99
N GLY A 301 -14.54 21.54 2.50
CA GLY A 301 -15.51 22.53 2.88
C GLY A 301 -15.02 23.94 2.53
N ARG A 302 -14.75 24.78 3.56
CA ARG A 302 -14.16 26.12 3.39
C ARG A 302 -12.63 26.13 3.46
N GLY A 303 -12.02 25.02 3.88
CA GLY A 303 -10.57 24.89 3.97
C GLY A 303 -9.93 24.63 2.62
N LEU A 304 -8.74 25.18 2.40
CA LEU A 304 -7.93 24.97 1.20
C LEU A 304 -6.56 24.48 1.60
N TYR A 305 -6.12 23.41 0.98
CA TYR A 305 -4.76 22.87 1.12
C TYR A 305 -4.10 22.78 -0.26
N THR A 306 -2.88 23.25 -0.37
CA THR A 306 -2.05 23.03 -1.54
C THR A 306 -0.70 22.49 -1.10
N GLY A 307 -0.27 21.42 -1.73
CA GLY A 307 1.04 20.80 -1.49
C GLY A 307 1.76 20.56 -2.81
N ARG A 308 3.07 20.78 -2.82
CA ARG A 308 3.99 20.39 -3.90
C ARG A 308 5.17 19.68 -3.28
N GLN A 309 5.54 18.54 -3.88
CA GLN A 309 6.72 17.79 -3.48
C GLN A 309 7.64 17.59 -4.68
N HIS A 310 8.93 17.71 -4.42
CA HIS A 310 10.00 17.18 -5.27
C HIS A 310 10.79 16.19 -4.45
N SER A 311 10.93 14.98 -4.95
CA SER A 311 11.63 13.88 -4.29
C SER A 311 12.71 13.33 -5.20
N VAL A 312 13.91 13.14 -4.67
CA VAL A 312 15.04 12.50 -5.34
C VAL A 312 15.59 11.42 -4.42
N PHE A 313 15.65 10.20 -4.91
CA PHE A 313 16.32 9.09 -4.26
C PHE A 313 17.44 8.58 -5.15
N THR A 314 18.61 8.28 -4.56
CA THR A 314 19.70 7.62 -5.27
C THR A 314 20.41 6.62 -4.37
N ASN A 315 20.83 5.50 -4.93
CA ASN A 315 21.50 4.42 -4.22
C ASN A 315 22.55 3.77 -5.11
N LEU A 316 23.81 3.80 -4.67
CA LEU A 316 24.93 3.09 -5.28
C LEU A 316 25.21 1.84 -4.45
N ILE A 317 25.13 0.67 -5.09
CA ILE A 317 25.18 -0.65 -4.44
C ILE A 317 26.37 -1.40 -5.02
N TYR A 318 27.19 -1.97 -4.19
CA TYR A 318 28.21 -2.95 -4.54
C TYR A 318 27.90 -4.27 -3.85
N ARG A 319 27.85 -5.34 -4.60
CA ARG A 319 27.68 -6.71 -4.11
C ARG A 319 28.90 -7.55 -4.47
N ASN A 320 29.35 -8.38 -3.54
CA ASN A 320 30.44 -9.33 -3.76
C ASN A 320 30.17 -10.62 -2.98
N GLN A 321 29.96 -11.68 -3.71
CA GLN A 321 29.88 -13.03 -3.18
C GLN A 321 31.29 -13.61 -3.13
N PHE A 322 31.87 -13.68 -1.94
CA PHE A 322 33.22 -14.19 -1.72
C PHE A 322 33.32 -15.73 -1.89
N SER A 323 32.22 -16.41 -1.54
CA SER A 323 32.04 -17.86 -1.69
C SER A 323 30.55 -18.18 -1.66
N GLU A 324 30.20 -19.43 -1.81
CA GLU A 324 28.80 -19.90 -1.65
C GLU A 324 28.21 -19.59 -0.26
N ALA A 325 29.08 -19.47 0.75
CA ALA A 325 28.69 -19.21 2.13
C ALA A 325 28.71 -17.72 2.51
N HIS A 326 29.36 -16.84 1.77
CA HIS A 326 29.66 -15.48 2.20
C HIS A 326 29.33 -14.46 1.11
N ASP A 327 28.36 -13.59 1.39
CA ASP A 327 27.95 -12.49 0.51
C ASP A 327 28.03 -11.16 1.30
N LEU A 328 28.56 -10.14 0.66
CA LEU A 328 28.60 -8.78 1.19
C LEU A 328 27.93 -7.83 0.21
N THR A 329 26.93 -7.12 0.68
CA THR A 329 26.33 -5.99 -0.02
C THR A 329 26.67 -4.71 0.74
N THR A 330 27.27 -3.73 0.08
CA THR A 330 27.57 -2.43 0.66
C THR A 330 27.17 -1.32 -0.29
N GLY A 331 26.98 -0.12 0.23
CA GLY A 331 26.59 0.99 -0.61
C GLY A 331 26.41 2.28 0.12
N VAL A 332 25.93 3.28 -0.61
CA VAL A 332 25.57 4.59 -0.09
C VAL A 332 24.30 5.06 -0.76
N SER A 333 23.36 5.56 0.02
CA SER A 333 22.14 6.16 -0.51
C SER A 333 21.92 7.58 0.00
N LEU A 334 21.15 8.35 -0.76
CA LEU A 334 20.74 9.70 -0.45
C LEU A 334 19.27 9.88 -0.84
N SER A 335 18.51 10.47 0.07
CA SER A 335 17.12 10.90 -0.15
C SER A 335 17.02 12.40 0.10
N TRP A 336 16.41 13.12 -0.82
CA TRP A 336 16.12 14.53 -0.70
C TRP A 336 14.68 14.79 -1.09
N ASP A 337 13.95 15.43 -0.19
CA ASP A 337 12.56 15.84 -0.39
C ASP A 337 12.41 17.32 -0.09
N ARG A 338 11.67 18.01 -0.95
CA ARG A 338 11.26 19.37 -0.75
C ARG A 338 9.75 19.49 -0.82
N TYR A 339 9.17 20.06 0.19
CA TYR A 339 7.75 20.35 0.30
C TYR A 339 7.51 21.86 0.30
N ASP A 340 6.54 22.29 -0.49
CA ASP A 340 5.95 23.64 -0.46
C ASP A 340 4.46 23.46 -0.12
N GLU A 341 4.05 23.80 1.10
CA GLU A 341 2.69 23.59 1.63
C GLU A 341 2.02 24.91 1.97
N SER A 342 0.71 24.98 1.76
CA SER A 342 -0.13 26.10 2.19
C SER A 342 -1.47 25.57 2.67
N LEU A 343 -1.89 25.98 3.88
CA LEU A 343 -3.14 25.58 4.50
C LEU A 343 -3.93 26.81 4.94
N SER A 344 -5.15 26.96 4.42
CA SER A 344 -6.17 27.86 4.95
C SER A 344 -7.32 27.03 5.47
N ARG A 345 -7.66 27.17 6.74
CA ARG A 345 -8.72 26.35 7.36
C ARG A 345 -10.13 26.84 7.04
N GLY A 346 -10.31 28.16 6.82
CA GLY A 346 -11.61 28.76 6.55
C GLY A 346 -12.61 28.62 7.70
N LEU A 347 -12.13 28.38 8.94
CA LEU A 347 -12.98 28.13 10.11
C LEU A 347 -13.50 29.43 10.71
N THR A 348 -12.79 30.54 10.56
CA THR A 348 -13.16 31.86 11.05
C THR A 348 -13.29 32.86 9.89
N LEU A 349 -14.01 33.95 10.13
CA LEU A 349 -14.11 35.04 9.16
C LEU A 349 -12.73 35.65 8.84
N ASN A 350 -11.84 35.71 9.83
CA ASN A 350 -10.48 36.20 9.65
C ASN A 350 -9.67 35.26 8.74
N ASP A 351 -9.83 33.95 8.86
CA ASP A 351 -9.17 32.97 7.95
C ASP A 351 -9.61 33.19 6.49
N VAL A 352 -10.91 33.47 6.29
CA VAL A 352 -11.47 33.71 4.95
C VAL A 352 -11.03 35.07 4.38
N LEU A 353 -10.98 36.11 5.22
CA LEU A 353 -10.62 37.45 4.81
C LEU A 353 -9.10 37.67 4.63
N SER A 354 -8.26 36.85 5.25
CA SER A 354 -6.80 36.99 5.19
C SER A 354 -6.19 36.56 3.86
N GLY A 355 -7.01 36.02 2.95
CA GLY A 355 -6.54 35.53 1.66
C GLY A 355 -5.80 34.14 1.77
N PRO A 356 -5.05 33.75 0.72
CA PRO A 356 -4.32 32.50 0.73
C PRO A 356 -3.25 32.52 1.83
N ALA A 357 -3.20 31.42 2.61
CA ALA A 357 -2.19 31.24 3.64
C ALA A 357 -0.76 31.27 3.04
N PRO A 358 0.24 31.73 3.79
CA PRO A 358 1.62 31.74 3.31
C PRO A 358 2.09 30.30 3.00
N VAL A 359 2.94 30.19 1.97
CA VAL A 359 3.57 28.90 1.63
C VAL A 359 4.68 28.63 2.62
N GLN A 360 4.56 27.54 3.35
CA GLN A 360 5.64 26.98 4.17
C GLN A 360 6.48 26.05 3.32
N ARG A 361 7.78 26.28 3.35
CA ARG A 361 8.77 25.43 2.67
C ARG A 361 9.53 24.61 3.68
N SER A 362 9.65 23.32 3.41
CA SER A 362 10.50 22.41 4.18
C SER A 362 11.34 21.53 3.26
N GLU A 363 12.52 21.17 3.74
CA GLU A 363 13.45 20.30 3.02
C GLU A 363 13.96 19.23 3.97
N LEU A 364 13.75 17.98 3.59
CA LEU A 364 14.31 16.80 4.24
C LEU A 364 15.47 16.30 3.41
N LEU A 365 16.56 16.01 4.09
CA LEU A 365 17.75 15.43 3.47
C LEU A 365 18.37 14.43 4.44
N HIS A 366 18.39 13.18 4.02
CA HIS A 366 19.08 12.15 4.78
C HIS A 366 19.82 11.19 3.84
N GLY A 367 20.80 10.50 4.37
CA GLY A 367 21.57 9.53 3.63
C GLY A 367 22.78 9.04 4.38
N GLY A 368 23.41 8.02 3.83
CA GLY A 368 24.62 7.48 4.42
C GLY A 368 25.05 6.13 3.89
N PRO A 369 26.20 5.65 4.34
CA PRO A 369 26.73 4.35 3.98
C PRO A 369 26.03 3.22 4.72
N TYR A 370 26.01 2.06 4.10
CA TYR A 370 25.52 0.82 4.71
C TYR A 370 26.35 -0.38 4.27
N GLY A 371 26.28 -1.44 5.08
CA GLY A 371 26.83 -2.74 4.76
C GLY A 371 25.92 -3.83 5.33
N GLU A 372 25.73 -4.86 4.56
CA GLU A 372 24.96 -6.05 4.91
C GLU A 372 25.76 -7.29 4.53
N TYR A 373 26.02 -8.10 5.52
CA TYR A 373 26.75 -9.35 5.36
C TYR A 373 25.80 -10.52 5.55
N THR A 374 25.82 -11.43 4.59
CA THR A 374 25.03 -12.65 4.60
C THR A 374 25.94 -13.87 4.71
N PHE A 375 25.64 -14.73 5.66
CA PHE A 375 26.33 -15.99 5.92
C PHE A 375 25.37 -17.16 5.75
N HIS A 376 25.68 -18.06 4.83
CA HIS A 376 24.91 -19.26 4.50
C HIS A 376 25.64 -20.52 4.92
N VAL A 377 24.94 -21.45 5.57
CA VAL A 377 25.47 -22.79 5.89
C VAL A 377 24.52 -23.86 5.31
N HIS A 378 24.93 -24.50 4.24
CA HIS A 378 24.31 -25.69 3.65
C HIS A 378 22.77 -25.60 3.54
N HIS A 379 22.20 -24.49 3.11
CA HIS A 379 20.75 -24.23 3.04
C HIS A 379 19.99 -24.33 4.37
N LYS A 380 20.65 -24.71 5.47
CA LYS A 380 20.01 -24.92 6.78
C LYS A 380 20.04 -23.70 7.68
N PHE A 381 21.00 -22.82 7.49
CA PHE A 381 21.17 -21.65 8.35
C PHE A 381 21.62 -20.44 7.55
N ASN A 382 20.87 -19.36 7.66
CA ASN A 382 21.22 -18.08 7.07
C ASN A 382 21.23 -17.01 8.16
N LEU A 383 22.30 -16.24 8.20
CA LEU A 383 22.44 -15.05 9.03
C LEU A 383 22.63 -13.84 8.10
N VAL A 384 21.78 -12.84 8.22
CA VAL A 384 21.94 -11.55 7.58
C VAL A 384 22.16 -10.50 8.67
N ALA A 385 23.31 -9.83 8.66
CA ALA A 385 23.64 -8.78 9.60
C ALA A 385 23.94 -7.49 8.85
N GLY A 386 23.15 -6.47 9.10
CA GLY A 386 23.23 -5.18 8.44
C GLY A 386 23.48 -4.04 9.42
N LEU A 387 24.31 -3.09 9.00
CA LEU A 387 24.50 -1.83 9.70
C LEU A 387 24.44 -0.68 8.70
N ARG A 388 23.66 0.34 9.05
CA ARG A 388 23.53 1.57 8.28
C ARG A 388 23.85 2.76 9.17
N GLY A 389 24.68 3.67 8.69
CA GLY A 389 24.89 4.97 9.27
C GLY A 389 24.11 6.01 8.49
N GLU A 390 23.12 6.61 9.12
CA GLU A 390 22.24 7.59 8.48
C GLU A 390 22.46 8.97 9.07
N TRP A 391 22.69 9.93 8.22
CA TRP A 391 22.78 11.33 8.61
C TRP A 391 21.50 12.05 8.16
N TYR A 392 20.86 12.73 9.10
CA TYR A 392 19.67 13.57 8.88
C TYR A 392 20.00 15.04 9.03
N ARG A 393 19.56 15.85 8.09
CA ARG A 393 19.68 17.31 8.18
C ARG A 393 18.87 17.80 9.38
N GLY A 394 19.54 18.43 10.34
CA GLY A 394 18.91 18.98 11.55
C GLY A 394 18.98 18.07 12.79
N THR A 395 18.97 16.74 12.65
CA THR A 395 19.00 15.80 13.78
C THR A 395 20.32 15.00 13.91
N GLY A 396 21.20 15.10 12.88
CA GLY A 396 22.55 14.53 12.91
C GLY A 396 22.58 13.04 12.59
N PHE A 397 23.66 12.37 13.04
CA PHE A 397 23.97 10.99 12.69
C PHE A 397 23.24 9.99 13.59
N ARG A 398 22.73 8.92 12.99
CA ARG A 398 22.04 7.80 13.64
C ARG A 398 22.54 6.47 13.10
N LEU A 399 22.58 5.44 13.94
CA LEU A 399 22.88 4.07 13.55
C LEU A 399 21.59 3.24 13.44
N VAL A 400 21.49 2.44 12.39
CA VAL A 400 20.35 1.57 12.10
C VAL A 400 20.88 0.14 11.92
N PRO A 401 21.05 -0.62 13.02
CA PRO A 401 21.42 -2.03 12.97
C PRO A 401 20.18 -2.88 12.65
N ARG A 402 20.41 -3.95 11.88
CA ARG A 402 19.39 -4.98 11.57
C ARG A 402 20.03 -6.35 11.54
N ILE A 403 19.30 -7.36 12.02
CA ILE A 403 19.74 -8.75 12.00
C ILE A 403 18.56 -9.64 11.63
N THR A 404 18.81 -10.63 10.79
CA THR A 404 17.84 -11.66 10.40
C THR A 404 18.50 -13.01 10.46
N LEU A 405 17.77 -13.97 11.04
CA LEU A 405 18.18 -15.37 11.17
C LEU A 405 17.11 -16.25 10.51
N LYS A 406 17.53 -17.22 9.71
CA LYS A 406 16.71 -18.30 9.19
C LYS A 406 17.39 -19.61 9.52
N PHE A 407 16.63 -20.55 10.08
CA PHE A 407 17.13 -21.85 10.47
C PHE A 407 16.15 -22.95 10.04
N GLU A 408 16.63 -23.93 9.31
CA GLU A 408 15.87 -25.09 8.81
C GLU A 408 16.40 -26.35 9.50
N PRO A 409 15.96 -26.66 10.75
CA PRO A 409 16.40 -27.87 11.46
C PRO A 409 15.95 -29.15 10.76
N ALA A 410 14.85 -29.10 10.03
CA ALA A 410 14.31 -30.16 9.21
C ALA A 410 13.70 -29.59 7.94
N GLU A 411 13.56 -30.39 6.88
CA GLU A 411 12.90 -29.97 5.63
C GLU A 411 11.46 -29.50 5.84
N SER A 412 10.81 -30.00 6.89
CA SER A 412 9.44 -29.64 7.25
C SER A 412 9.33 -28.44 8.20
N LEU A 413 10.43 -27.90 8.74
CA LEU A 413 10.37 -26.83 9.75
C LEU A 413 11.34 -25.70 9.42
N ILE A 414 10.80 -24.49 9.31
CA ILE A 414 11.58 -23.27 9.12
C ILE A 414 11.32 -22.33 10.28
N LEU A 415 12.39 -21.91 10.94
CA LEU A 415 12.38 -20.91 12.00
C LEU A 415 13.04 -19.62 11.49
N ARG A 416 12.41 -18.49 11.75
CA ARG A 416 12.96 -17.17 11.39
C ARG A 416 12.87 -16.24 12.59
N ALA A 417 13.87 -15.40 12.76
CA ALA A 417 13.87 -14.32 13.73
C ALA A 417 14.52 -13.08 13.12
N ASN A 418 14.01 -11.91 13.45
CA ASN A 418 14.63 -10.66 13.06
C ASN A 418 14.50 -9.61 14.15
N ALA A 419 15.43 -8.65 14.16
CA ALA A 419 15.38 -7.48 15.01
C ALA A 419 16.10 -6.32 14.32
N GLY A 420 15.62 -5.11 14.53
CA GLY A 420 16.28 -3.94 13.99
C GLY A 420 15.62 -2.63 14.39
N ARG A 421 16.33 -1.56 14.10
CA ARG A 421 15.88 -0.18 14.31
C ARG A 421 15.36 0.40 13.01
N GLY A 422 14.26 1.13 13.07
CA GLY A 422 13.70 1.93 11.98
C GLY A 422 13.68 3.40 12.38
N LEU A 423 13.93 4.29 11.42
CA LEU A 423 13.91 5.74 11.60
C LEU A 423 13.10 6.36 10.47
N ARG A 424 12.29 7.37 10.77
CA ARG A 424 11.45 8.05 9.79
C ARG A 424 11.27 9.52 10.18
N GLU A 425 11.32 10.41 9.22
CA GLU A 425 10.89 11.80 9.42
C GLU A 425 9.38 11.92 9.25
N ALA A 426 8.66 12.24 10.34
CA ALA A 426 7.22 12.47 10.31
C ALA A 426 6.88 13.75 9.59
N LEU A 427 5.81 13.70 8.78
CA LEU A 427 5.19 14.81 8.07
C LEU A 427 3.79 15.01 8.67
N PRO A 428 3.62 15.77 9.77
CA PRO A 428 2.43 15.66 10.62
C PRO A 428 1.12 15.82 9.85
N LEU A 429 1.02 16.84 9.01
CA LEU A 429 -0.19 17.09 8.23
C LEU A 429 -0.36 16.13 7.05
N ILE A 430 0.72 15.90 6.30
CA ILE A 430 0.69 15.03 5.09
C ILE A 430 0.38 13.58 5.47
N ASP A 431 1.00 13.07 6.52
CA ASP A 431 0.79 11.71 7.01
C ASP A 431 -0.64 11.47 7.54
N HIS A 432 -1.34 12.56 7.89
CA HIS A 432 -2.66 12.54 8.50
C HIS A 432 -3.67 13.44 7.76
N LEU A 433 -3.60 13.54 6.43
CA LEU A 433 -4.46 14.43 5.64
C LEU A 433 -5.97 14.27 5.90
N GLY A 434 -6.42 13.12 6.41
CA GLY A 434 -7.79 12.92 6.87
C GLY A 434 -8.25 13.93 7.94
N VAL A 435 -7.32 14.56 8.70
CA VAL A 435 -7.67 15.63 9.66
C VAL A 435 -8.29 16.86 8.97
N LEU A 436 -8.00 17.06 7.67
CA LEU A 436 -8.60 18.14 6.88
C LEU A 436 -10.09 17.93 6.62
N SER A 437 -10.55 16.67 6.68
CA SER A 437 -11.97 16.30 6.59
C SER A 437 -12.72 16.53 7.93
N THR A 438 -12.18 17.38 8.80
CA THR A 438 -12.80 17.81 10.04
C THR A 438 -12.88 19.32 10.13
N GLY A 439 -13.82 19.82 10.92
CA GLY A 439 -13.91 21.24 11.29
C GLY A 439 -13.07 21.61 12.52
N LYS A 440 -12.33 20.67 13.11
CA LYS A 440 -11.61 20.86 14.39
C LYS A 440 -10.41 21.80 14.22
N TYR A 441 -10.06 22.51 15.29
CA TYR A 441 -8.84 23.32 15.34
C TYR A 441 -7.62 22.40 15.43
N PHE A 442 -6.45 22.92 15.03
CA PHE A 442 -5.19 22.21 15.22
C PHE A 442 -4.37 22.90 16.31
N ASP A 443 -3.87 22.12 17.24
CA ASP A 443 -2.99 22.53 18.33
C ASP A 443 -1.63 21.85 18.18
N GLY A 444 -0.56 22.57 18.54
CA GLY A 444 0.81 22.10 18.38
C GLY A 444 1.40 22.36 17.00
N ASP A 445 2.56 21.77 16.75
CA ASP A 445 3.35 22.03 15.54
C ASP A 445 3.05 21.00 14.45
N TYR A 446 1.93 21.20 13.75
CA TYR A 446 1.44 20.31 12.70
C TYR A 446 2.14 20.48 11.34
N LEU A 447 3.10 21.40 11.23
CA LEU A 447 3.89 21.64 10.01
C LEU A 447 5.38 21.38 10.22
N SER A 448 5.85 21.11 11.44
CA SER A 448 7.25 20.77 11.71
C SER A 448 7.50 19.28 11.62
N HIS A 449 8.67 18.95 11.12
CA HIS A 449 9.12 17.58 11.00
C HIS A 449 9.74 17.09 12.31
N GLN A 450 9.47 15.83 12.64
CA GLN A 450 10.05 15.14 13.80
C GLN A 450 10.63 13.80 13.36
N LEU A 451 11.84 13.49 13.84
CA LEU A 451 12.40 12.16 13.62
C LEU A 451 11.76 11.16 14.58
N GLU A 452 11.09 10.16 14.03
CA GLU A 452 10.54 9.02 14.75
C GLU A 452 11.53 7.88 14.78
N ASP A 453 11.54 7.13 15.89
CA ASP A 453 12.50 6.08 16.17
C ASP A 453 11.80 4.87 16.80
N ALA A 454 11.94 3.72 16.18
CA ALA A 454 11.35 2.49 16.69
C ALA A 454 12.28 1.29 16.57
N TRP A 455 12.14 0.37 17.50
CA TRP A 455 12.74 -0.96 17.47
C TRP A 455 11.67 -1.99 17.22
N THR A 456 11.90 -2.88 16.25
CA THR A 456 11.03 -4.01 15.95
C THR A 456 11.82 -5.29 16.01
N TRP A 457 11.25 -6.29 16.68
CA TRP A 457 11.78 -7.64 16.72
C TRP A 457 10.64 -8.65 16.65
N GLY A 458 10.96 -9.82 16.18
CA GLY A 458 9.98 -10.89 16.09
C GLY A 458 10.53 -12.17 15.52
N GLY A 459 9.66 -13.11 15.36
CA GLY A 459 9.99 -14.41 14.81
C GLY A 459 8.80 -15.12 14.20
N ASN A 460 9.12 -16.14 13.44
CA ASN A 460 8.18 -17.00 12.73
C ASN A 460 8.63 -18.45 12.84
N ALA A 461 7.67 -19.35 13.03
CA ALA A 461 7.86 -20.79 12.88
C ALA A 461 6.88 -21.30 11.83
N THR A 462 7.38 -21.88 10.75
CA THR A 462 6.57 -22.47 9.67
C THR A 462 6.81 -23.96 9.61
N TRP A 463 5.74 -24.74 9.81
CA TRP A 463 5.76 -26.18 9.71
C TRP A 463 5.02 -26.65 8.46
N TYR A 464 5.75 -27.35 7.58
CA TYR A 464 5.21 -27.98 6.37
C TYR A 464 4.77 -29.42 6.67
N PHE A 465 3.59 -29.79 6.22
CA PHE A 465 3.00 -31.10 6.42
C PHE A 465 2.30 -31.62 5.17
N ALA A 466 2.20 -32.94 5.00
CA ALA A 466 1.56 -33.58 3.85
C ALA A 466 2.02 -33.01 2.48
N GLY A 467 3.35 -32.88 2.31
CA GLY A 467 3.99 -32.32 1.13
C GLY A 467 4.60 -30.93 1.37
N GLU A 468 5.08 -30.28 0.31
CA GLU A 468 5.79 -28.99 0.41
C GLU A 468 4.87 -27.75 0.33
N THR A 469 3.59 -27.96 0.00
CA THR A 469 2.62 -26.87 -0.20
C THR A 469 1.84 -26.55 1.05
N ASN A 470 1.44 -27.58 1.83
CA ASN A 470 0.65 -27.37 3.03
C ASN A 470 1.51 -26.92 4.20
N TYR A 471 1.13 -25.84 4.88
CA TYR A 471 1.88 -25.34 6.03
C TYR A 471 0.99 -24.70 7.10
N LEU A 472 1.50 -24.75 8.33
CA LEU A 472 1.05 -23.94 9.46
C LEU A 472 2.20 -23.00 9.85
N SER A 473 1.93 -21.70 9.91
CA SER A 473 2.90 -20.69 10.28
C SER A 473 2.40 -19.91 11.49
N LEU A 474 3.28 -19.67 12.45
CA LEU A 474 3.02 -18.88 13.65
C LEU A 474 4.00 -17.72 13.70
N ASP A 475 3.48 -16.50 13.82
CA ASP A 475 4.26 -15.26 13.85
C ASP A 475 4.07 -14.54 15.18
N PHE A 476 5.14 -13.94 15.68
CA PHE A 476 5.12 -12.92 16.72
C PHE A 476 6.02 -11.77 16.35
N PHE A 477 5.52 -10.53 16.43
CA PHE A 477 6.28 -9.30 16.24
C PHE A 477 5.94 -8.27 17.29
N SER A 478 6.95 -7.54 17.76
CA SER A 478 6.80 -6.43 18.71
C SER A 478 7.54 -5.21 18.18
N THR A 479 6.82 -4.08 18.10
CA THR A 479 7.39 -2.76 17.76
C THR A 479 7.30 -1.85 18.99
N ARG A 480 8.37 -1.14 19.32
CA ARG A 480 8.47 -0.18 20.44
C ARG A 480 9.00 1.14 19.91
N PHE A 481 8.29 2.22 20.16
CA PHE A 481 8.75 3.56 19.82
C PHE A 481 9.58 4.13 20.95
N ALA A 482 10.72 4.70 20.59
CA ALA A 482 11.49 5.60 21.43
C ALA A 482 11.00 7.03 21.26
N ASP A 483 10.77 7.44 20.01
CA ASP A 483 10.21 8.73 19.61
C ASP A 483 9.10 8.52 18.59
N GLN A 484 7.96 9.20 18.74
CA GLN A 484 6.81 9.13 17.85
C GLN A 484 6.05 10.45 17.87
N LEU A 485 5.50 10.84 16.73
CA LEU A 485 4.49 11.90 16.66
C LEU A 485 3.13 11.34 17.09
N ILE A 486 2.50 11.97 18.07
CA ILE A 486 1.13 11.66 18.48
C ILE A 486 0.17 12.67 17.85
N VAL A 487 -0.84 12.15 17.15
CA VAL A 487 -1.98 12.94 16.66
C VAL A 487 -3.18 12.54 17.48
N ASP A 488 -3.59 13.44 18.36
CA ASP A 488 -4.60 13.20 19.40
C ASP A 488 -5.91 13.91 19.06
N TYR A 489 -6.95 13.13 18.80
CA TYR A 489 -8.30 13.59 18.48
C TYR A 489 -9.18 13.74 19.73
N GLU A 490 -8.69 13.33 20.91
CA GLU A 490 -9.50 13.10 22.11
C GLU A 490 -9.21 14.07 23.24
N GLN A 491 -8.09 14.79 23.19
CA GLN A 491 -7.73 15.76 24.25
C GLN A 491 -8.80 16.83 24.43
N ASN A 492 -9.42 17.27 23.31
CA ASN A 492 -10.52 18.22 23.28
C ASN A 492 -11.46 17.87 22.11
N PRO A 493 -12.80 17.89 22.30
CA PRO A 493 -13.76 17.54 21.25
C PRO A 493 -13.65 18.36 19.96
N VAL A 494 -13.15 19.60 20.05
CA VAL A 494 -13.08 20.54 18.93
C VAL A 494 -11.63 20.82 18.45
N THR A 495 -10.65 20.05 18.96
CA THR A 495 -9.23 20.27 18.65
C THR A 495 -8.54 18.96 18.38
N ILE A 496 -7.65 18.93 17.39
CA ILE A 496 -6.70 17.85 17.14
C ILE A 496 -5.33 18.35 17.58
N ALA A 497 -4.68 17.64 18.50
CA ALA A 497 -3.39 18.02 19.03
C ALA A 497 -2.26 17.20 18.39
N PHE A 498 -1.16 17.86 18.08
CA PHE A 498 0.06 17.28 17.51
C PHE A 498 1.22 17.49 18.49
N TYR A 499 1.78 16.41 19.04
CA TYR A 499 2.85 16.50 20.03
C TYR A 499 3.75 15.27 20.01
N PRO A 500 5.01 15.38 20.47
CA PRO A 500 5.88 14.22 20.62
C PRO A 500 5.40 13.28 21.72
N LEU A 501 5.68 11.98 21.57
CA LEU A 501 5.35 10.94 22.53
C LEU A 501 5.90 11.26 23.92
N GLU A 502 5.02 11.31 24.91
CA GLU A 502 5.35 11.48 26.32
C GLU A 502 5.03 10.19 27.11
N GLY A 503 5.86 9.15 26.92
CA GLY A 503 5.64 7.88 27.59
C GLY A 503 5.95 6.66 26.74
N LYS A 504 5.00 5.72 26.65
CA LYS A 504 5.17 4.45 25.95
C LYS A 504 4.25 4.37 24.75
N SER A 505 4.78 3.88 23.61
CA SER A 505 4.00 3.47 22.46
C SER A 505 4.53 2.16 21.93
N TYR A 506 3.61 1.20 21.67
CA TYR A 506 3.99 -0.12 21.21
C TYR A 506 2.88 -0.84 20.46
N SER A 507 3.29 -1.85 19.70
CA SER A 507 2.40 -2.87 19.13
C SER A 507 3.01 -4.25 19.29
N ASN A 508 2.21 -5.19 19.79
CA ASN A 508 2.51 -6.63 19.77
C ASN A 508 1.50 -7.32 18.86
N SER A 509 1.97 -8.10 17.91
CA SER A 509 1.12 -8.79 16.94
C SER A 509 1.44 -10.28 16.91
N TRP A 510 0.41 -11.11 17.05
CA TRP A 510 0.45 -12.56 16.87
C TRP A 510 -0.37 -12.92 15.65
N GLN A 511 0.13 -13.82 14.83
CA GLN A 511 -0.60 -14.32 13.66
C GLN A 511 -0.37 -15.81 13.49
N ALA A 512 -1.44 -16.51 13.10
CA ALA A 512 -1.39 -17.90 12.68
C ALA A 512 -1.94 -18.02 11.26
N ASP A 513 -1.19 -18.65 10.37
CA ASP A 513 -1.55 -18.87 8.97
C ASP A 513 -1.56 -20.37 8.68
N LEU A 514 -2.67 -20.89 8.19
CA LEU A 514 -2.80 -22.25 7.67
C LEU A 514 -3.08 -22.20 6.18
N HIS A 515 -2.21 -22.81 5.39
CA HIS A 515 -2.44 -23.06 3.97
C HIS A 515 -2.59 -24.56 3.74
N ALA A 516 -3.64 -24.96 3.06
CA ALA A 516 -3.90 -26.37 2.78
C ALA A 516 -4.55 -26.58 1.40
N GLU A 517 -4.10 -27.64 0.73
CA GLU A 517 -4.69 -28.22 -0.48
C GLU A 517 -5.24 -29.61 -0.17
N PRO A 518 -6.41 -29.75 0.50
CA PRO A 518 -6.93 -31.01 0.98
C PRO A 518 -7.29 -32.00 -0.14
N PHE A 519 -7.54 -31.51 -1.33
CA PHE A 519 -7.77 -32.29 -2.55
C PHE A 519 -7.41 -31.51 -3.80
N GLU A 520 -7.24 -32.17 -4.92
CA GLU A 520 -6.84 -31.54 -6.16
C GLU A 520 -7.70 -30.31 -6.54
N ARG A 521 -7.03 -29.21 -6.87
CA ARG A 521 -7.67 -27.97 -7.37
C ARG A 521 -8.49 -27.22 -6.33
N PHE A 522 -8.40 -27.57 -5.06
CA PHE A 522 -9.00 -26.84 -3.96
C PHE A 522 -7.90 -26.29 -3.04
N THR A 523 -7.92 -25.00 -2.82
CA THR A 523 -6.98 -24.28 -1.95
C THR A 523 -7.76 -23.62 -0.82
N MET A 524 -7.24 -23.73 0.40
CA MET A 524 -7.76 -23.07 1.59
C MET A 524 -6.65 -22.30 2.29
N ASP A 525 -6.88 -21.03 2.50
CA ASP A 525 -6.03 -20.14 3.31
C ASP A 525 -6.84 -19.67 4.52
N LEU A 526 -6.39 -19.97 5.72
CA LEU A 526 -7.00 -19.50 6.96
C LEU A 526 -5.96 -18.73 7.77
N THR A 527 -6.25 -17.46 8.06
CA THR A 527 -5.39 -16.62 8.89
C THR A 527 -6.18 -16.03 10.05
N ALA A 528 -5.56 -16.01 11.23
CA ALA A 528 -6.04 -15.30 12.40
C ALA A 528 -4.92 -14.44 12.97
N ARG A 529 -5.22 -13.15 13.23
CA ARG A 529 -4.27 -12.18 13.79
C ARG A 529 -4.89 -11.49 15.00
N TYR A 530 -4.13 -11.44 16.09
CA TYR A 530 -4.42 -10.61 17.26
C TYR A 530 -3.34 -9.55 17.43
N THR A 531 -3.73 -8.33 17.80
CA THR A 531 -2.83 -7.19 17.96
C THR A 531 -3.17 -6.42 19.24
N ASP A 532 -2.16 -6.18 20.09
CA ASP A 532 -2.23 -5.27 21.24
C ASP A 532 -1.36 -4.04 20.94
N ALA A 533 -2.01 -2.97 20.49
CA ALA A 533 -1.35 -1.71 20.13
C ALA A 533 -1.82 -0.58 21.05
N LYS A 534 -0.90 0.05 21.78
CA LYS A 534 -1.18 1.11 22.75
C LYS A 534 -0.19 2.25 22.61
N SER A 535 -0.70 3.46 22.88
CA SER A 535 0.12 4.67 22.98
C SER A 535 -0.28 5.48 24.20
N THR A 536 0.67 6.25 24.74
CA THR A 536 0.41 7.20 25.82
C THR A 536 -0.17 8.47 25.21
N PHE A 537 -1.38 8.83 25.64
CA PHE A 537 -2.03 10.08 25.28
C PHE A 537 -1.92 11.06 26.46
N ARG A 538 -1.68 12.34 26.15
CA ARG A 538 -1.50 13.41 27.16
C ARG A 538 -2.75 13.55 28.02
N GLY A 539 -2.59 13.53 29.33
CA GLY A 539 -3.72 13.59 30.27
C GLY A 539 -4.56 12.32 30.41
N ALA A 540 -4.39 11.32 29.52
CA ALA A 540 -5.18 10.10 29.50
C ALA A 540 -4.37 8.82 29.76
N GLY A 541 -3.03 8.90 29.73
CA GLY A 541 -2.13 7.77 29.97
C GLY A 541 -2.08 6.76 28.82
N LEU A 542 -1.62 5.54 29.11
CA LEU A 542 -1.44 4.47 28.15
C LEU A 542 -2.80 3.83 27.79
N ARG A 543 -3.21 3.97 26.54
CA ARG A 543 -4.48 3.45 26.00
C ARG A 543 -4.31 2.72 24.68
N GLU A 544 -5.28 1.89 24.31
CA GLU A 544 -5.39 1.31 22.95
C GLU A 544 -5.47 2.43 21.91
N ILE A 545 -4.78 2.24 20.78
CA ILE A 545 -4.87 3.15 19.63
C ILE A 545 -6.32 3.09 19.11
N PRO A 546 -7.02 4.24 18.99
CA PRO A 546 -8.41 4.25 18.56
C PRO A 546 -8.57 3.78 17.12
N LEU A 547 -9.78 3.26 16.80
CA LEU A 547 -10.20 2.78 15.48
C LEU A 547 -9.26 1.72 14.88
N SER A 548 -8.50 1.02 15.73
CA SER A 548 -7.59 -0.07 15.34
C SER A 548 -8.13 -1.40 15.89
N PRO A 549 -8.72 -2.28 15.03
CA PRO A 549 -9.26 -3.56 15.49
C PRO A 549 -8.14 -4.47 16.01
N ASN A 550 -8.39 -5.09 17.15
CA ASN A 550 -7.44 -5.99 17.82
C ASN A 550 -7.42 -7.40 17.23
N LEU A 551 -8.49 -7.82 16.54
CA LEU A 551 -8.60 -9.15 15.93
C LEU A 551 -8.92 -9.03 14.44
N LYS A 552 -8.30 -9.86 13.61
CA LYS A 552 -8.69 -10.07 12.21
C LYS A 552 -8.57 -11.55 11.87
N GLY A 553 -9.62 -12.12 11.28
CA GLY A 553 -9.62 -13.46 10.71
C GLY A 553 -9.92 -13.38 9.22
N VAL A 554 -9.27 -14.21 8.41
CA VAL A 554 -9.54 -14.33 6.97
C VAL A 554 -9.54 -15.81 6.60
N LEU A 555 -10.60 -16.26 5.95
CA LEU A 555 -10.72 -17.58 5.30
C LEU A 555 -10.89 -17.34 3.81
N ALA A 556 -9.92 -17.75 3.01
CA ALA A 556 -10.00 -17.69 1.55
C ALA A 556 -10.03 -19.11 0.99
N LEU A 557 -11.03 -19.38 0.15
CA LEU A 557 -11.25 -20.67 -0.51
C LEU A 557 -11.21 -20.46 -2.02
N GLN A 558 -10.54 -21.36 -2.73
CA GLN A 558 -10.55 -21.38 -4.18
C GLN A 558 -10.76 -22.80 -4.69
N TYR A 559 -11.67 -22.95 -5.65
CA TYR A 559 -11.85 -24.19 -6.39
C TYR A 559 -11.73 -23.98 -7.89
N LYS A 560 -10.90 -24.78 -8.55
CA LYS A 560 -10.69 -24.78 -10.00
C LYS A 560 -11.24 -26.06 -10.61
N THR A 561 -12.12 -25.96 -11.60
CA THR A 561 -12.52 -27.12 -12.38
C THR A 561 -11.39 -27.63 -13.27
N ARG A 562 -11.55 -28.81 -13.87
CA ARG A 562 -10.56 -29.38 -14.81
C ARG A 562 -10.20 -28.35 -15.90
N LEU A 563 -8.90 -28.21 -16.20
CA LEU A 563 -8.32 -27.23 -17.10
C LEU A 563 -8.61 -25.77 -16.70
N SER A 564 -8.93 -25.53 -15.42
CA SER A 564 -9.28 -24.19 -14.89
C SER A 564 -10.35 -23.44 -15.71
N ARG A 565 -11.30 -24.16 -16.32
CA ARG A 565 -12.37 -23.55 -17.13
C ARG A 565 -13.31 -22.70 -16.30
N TRP A 566 -13.59 -23.12 -15.06
CA TRP A 566 -14.30 -22.33 -14.05
C TRP A 566 -13.43 -22.22 -12.82
N ILE A 567 -13.39 -21.03 -12.26
CA ILE A 567 -12.70 -20.73 -10.99
C ILE A 567 -13.75 -20.11 -10.07
N PHE A 568 -13.84 -20.63 -8.87
CA PHE A 568 -14.72 -20.14 -7.81
C PHE A 568 -13.84 -19.68 -6.66
N ASP A 569 -13.95 -18.40 -6.33
CA ASP A 569 -13.24 -17.77 -5.23
C ASP A 569 -14.25 -17.33 -4.18
N PHE A 570 -13.93 -17.57 -2.91
CA PHE A 570 -14.72 -17.11 -1.78
C PHE A 570 -13.79 -16.67 -0.66
N THR A 571 -14.04 -15.49 -0.11
CA THR A 571 -13.29 -14.97 1.05
C THR A 571 -14.27 -14.50 2.13
N ALA A 572 -14.03 -14.94 3.36
CA ALA A 572 -14.72 -14.48 4.55
C ALA A 572 -13.71 -13.76 5.46
N ALA A 573 -13.93 -12.49 5.73
CA ALA A 573 -13.12 -11.71 6.66
C ALA A 573 -13.94 -11.39 7.92
N LEU A 574 -13.39 -11.65 9.09
CA LEU A 574 -13.93 -11.26 10.38
C LEU A 574 -13.09 -10.11 10.94
N ASN A 575 -13.72 -8.96 11.18
CA ASN A 575 -13.08 -7.80 11.76
C ASN A 575 -13.52 -7.66 13.22
N GLY A 576 -12.54 -7.65 14.12
CA GLY A 576 -12.75 -7.53 15.57
C GLY A 576 -13.14 -6.11 16.00
N SER A 577 -13.44 -5.96 17.27
CA SER A 577 -13.78 -4.68 17.85
C SER A 577 -12.54 -3.78 18.00
N ALA A 578 -12.74 -2.48 17.88
CA ALA A 578 -11.77 -1.44 18.15
C ALA A 578 -12.28 -0.47 19.21
N ARG A 579 -11.40 0.16 19.99
CA ARG A 579 -11.76 1.29 20.84
C ARG A 579 -12.19 2.46 19.95
N VAL A 580 -13.31 3.10 20.25
CA VAL A 580 -13.72 4.34 19.61
C VAL A 580 -13.15 5.54 20.35
N TYR A 581 -13.17 6.72 19.73
CA TYR A 581 -12.86 7.99 20.41
C TYR A 581 -13.83 8.24 21.57
N ASP A 582 -13.37 8.90 22.62
CA ASP A 582 -14.18 9.17 23.82
C ASP A 582 -15.45 9.95 23.47
N PHE A 583 -15.41 10.89 22.53
CA PHE A 583 -16.58 11.65 22.07
C PHE A 583 -17.60 10.82 21.25
N MET A 584 -17.25 9.62 20.82
CA MET A 584 -18.17 8.72 20.11
C MET A 584 -18.95 7.79 21.05
N LYS A 585 -18.57 7.66 22.32
CA LYS A 585 -19.14 6.66 23.24
C LYS A 585 -20.65 6.84 23.47
N ASP A 586 -21.14 8.07 23.42
CA ASP A 586 -22.52 8.41 23.65
C ASP A 586 -23.37 8.50 22.38
N LEU A 587 -22.77 8.20 21.21
CA LEU A 587 -23.51 8.18 19.96
C LEU A 587 -24.58 7.10 19.96
N ARG A 588 -25.77 7.48 19.46
CA ARG A 588 -26.94 6.61 19.39
C ARG A 588 -27.36 6.42 17.93
N GLY A 589 -27.83 5.20 17.64
CA GLY A 589 -28.51 4.88 16.40
C GLY A 589 -29.91 5.51 16.33
N ASP A 590 -30.56 5.34 15.20
CA ASP A 590 -31.92 5.85 14.97
C ASP A 590 -32.96 5.15 15.87
N ASP A 591 -32.63 3.96 16.36
CA ASP A 591 -33.42 3.22 17.40
C ASP A 591 -33.21 3.72 18.84
N GLY A 592 -32.38 4.73 19.04
CA GLY A 592 -32.03 5.32 20.33
C GLY A 592 -31.03 4.50 21.15
N GLN A 593 -30.57 3.35 20.69
CA GLN A 593 -29.54 2.55 21.36
C GLN A 593 -28.13 3.10 21.15
N LEU A 594 -27.21 2.79 22.08
CA LEU A 594 -25.83 3.16 21.94
C LEU A 594 -25.21 2.40 20.75
N LEU A 595 -24.58 3.12 19.81
CA LEU A 595 -23.85 2.52 18.70
C LEU A 595 -22.59 1.78 19.14
N TYR A 596 -21.97 2.25 20.22
CA TYR A 596 -20.67 1.73 20.70
C TYR A 596 -20.73 1.35 22.18
N PRO A 597 -21.47 0.28 22.55
CA PRO A 597 -21.55 -0.19 23.93
C PRO A 597 -20.16 -0.50 24.47
N GLY A 598 -19.86 0.03 25.68
CA GLY A 598 -18.53 -0.10 26.29
C GLY A 598 -17.40 0.64 25.56
N GLY A 599 -17.73 1.58 24.66
CA GLY A 599 -16.75 2.38 23.93
C GLY A 599 -16.01 1.59 22.85
N ARG A 600 -16.66 0.59 22.26
CA ARG A 600 -16.05 -0.29 21.23
C ARG A 600 -16.95 -0.46 20.02
N THR A 601 -16.32 -0.58 18.84
CA THR A 601 -17.03 -0.93 17.60
C THR A 601 -17.59 -2.36 17.67
N PRO A 602 -18.66 -2.68 16.95
CA PRO A 602 -19.10 -4.06 16.80
C PRO A 602 -18.07 -4.92 16.08
N VAL A 603 -18.12 -6.23 16.30
CA VAL A 603 -17.44 -7.24 15.49
C VAL A 603 -18.30 -7.49 14.26
N TYR A 604 -17.69 -7.48 13.06
CA TYR A 604 -18.46 -7.65 11.83
C TYR A 604 -17.75 -8.54 10.80
N PRO A 605 -18.52 -9.39 10.07
CA PRO A 605 -18.02 -10.16 8.95
C PRO A 605 -18.17 -9.38 7.64
N GLN A 606 -17.25 -9.61 6.72
CA GLN A 606 -17.35 -9.24 5.31
C GLN A 606 -17.15 -10.48 4.45
N LEU A 607 -18.01 -10.68 3.46
CA LEU A 607 -17.93 -11.79 2.54
C LEU A 607 -17.70 -11.27 1.13
N PHE A 608 -16.83 -11.97 0.41
CA PHE A 608 -16.50 -11.70 -0.99
C PHE A 608 -16.61 -13.00 -1.78
N ALA A 609 -17.10 -12.92 -3.02
CA ALA A 609 -17.13 -14.10 -3.89
C ALA A 609 -16.91 -13.67 -5.34
N GLN A 610 -16.25 -14.53 -6.12
CA GLN A 610 -16.07 -14.31 -7.56
C GLN A 610 -16.20 -15.65 -8.29
N VAL A 611 -16.83 -15.61 -9.45
CA VAL A 611 -16.85 -16.71 -10.41
C VAL A 611 -16.19 -16.24 -11.69
N THR A 612 -15.17 -16.97 -12.13
CA THR A 612 -14.48 -16.68 -13.39
C THR A 612 -14.67 -17.81 -14.38
N ARG A 613 -15.11 -17.50 -15.58
CA ARG A 613 -15.15 -18.42 -16.72
C ARG A 613 -14.00 -18.12 -17.67
N ARG A 614 -13.12 -19.09 -17.84
CA ARG A 614 -11.95 -18.99 -18.72
C ARG A 614 -12.25 -19.55 -20.10
N PHE A 615 -11.94 -18.77 -21.13
CA PHE A 615 -12.01 -19.11 -22.54
C PHE A 615 -10.60 -19.07 -23.16
N LYS A 616 -10.49 -19.44 -24.44
CA LYS A 616 -9.22 -19.30 -25.14
C LYS A 616 -8.97 -17.80 -25.44
N GLY A 617 -8.02 -17.20 -24.78
CA GLY A 617 -7.61 -15.81 -24.98
C GLY A 617 -8.38 -14.76 -24.16
N PHE A 618 -9.43 -15.12 -23.43
CA PHE A 618 -10.11 -14.20 -22.53
C PHE A 618 -10.82 -14.89 -21.38
N ASP A 619 -10.99 -14.17 -20.28
CA ASP A 619 -11.79 -14.57 -19.11
C ASP A 619 -12.97 -13.62 -18.93
N LEU A 620 -14.13 -14.16 -18.53
CA LEU A 620 -15.26 -13.38 -18.02
C LEU A 620 -15.39 -13.65 -16.52
N TYR A 621 -15.61 -12.62 -15.73
CA TYR A 621 -15.82 -12.77 -14.31
C TYR A 621 -16.97 -11.91 -13.79
N VAL A 622 -17.61 -12.44 -12.74
CA VAL A 622 -18.63 -11.73 -11.96
C VAL A 622 -18.31 -11.97 -10.51
N GLY A 623 -18.33 -10.91 -9.71
CA GLY A 623 -18.02 -10.97 -8.29
C GLY A 623 -18.93 -10.08 -7.46
N GLY A 624 -18.87 -10.27 -6.15
CA GLY A 624 -19.53 -9.43 -5.17
C GLY A 624 -18.61 -9.15 -3.99
N GLU A 625 -18.63 -7.91 -3.55
CA GLU A 625 -17.89 -7.40 -2.40
C GLU A 625 -18.87 -7.04 -1.30
N ASN A 626 -18.43 -7.25 -0.05
CA ASN A 626 -19.25 -6.98 1.13
C ASN A 626 -20.66 -7.57 1.02
N LEU A 627 -20.75 -8.88 0.70
CA LEU A 627 -22.02 -9.60 0.53
C LEU A 627 -22.89 -9.62 1.80
N THR A 628 -22.30 -9.35 2.96
CA THR A 628 -22.99 -9.14 4.23
C THR A 628 -23.76 -7.83 4.27
N ASN A 629 -23.49 -6.90 3.36
CA ASN A 629 -24.04 -5.55 3.33
C ASN A 629 -23.82 -4.76 4.63
N PHE A 630 -22.77 -5.13 5.41
CA PHE A 630 -22.45 -4.44 6.64
C PHE A 630 -21.89 -3.05 6.32
N ARG A 631 -22.32 -2.04 7.07
CA ARG A 631 -21.86 -0.64 6.95
C ARG A 631 -21.68 -0.03 8.33
N GLN A 632 -20.77 0.91 8.45
CA GLN A 632 -20.67 1.76 9.62
C GLN A 632 -21.87 2.73 9.63
N GLU A 633 -22.57 2.76 10.74
CA GLU A 633 -23.60 3.78 10.99
C GLU A 633 -22.92 5.09 11.43
N LYS A 634 -23.51 6.23 11.08
CA LYS A 634 -23.02 7.58 11.44
C LYS A 634 -21.55 7.77 11.14
N VAL A 635 -21.23 7.72 9.86
CA VAL A 635 -19.86 7.89 9.37
C VAL A 635 -19.39 9.33 9.49
N ILE A 636 -20.29 10.28 9.26
CA ILE A 636 -20.07 11.72 9.37
C ILE A 636 -20.69 12.22 10.67
N LEU A 637 -19.90 12.83 11.52
CA LEU A 637 -20.34 13.37 12.80
C LEU A 637 -20.59 14.88 12.71
N GLY A 638 -21.56 15.38 13.49
CA GLY A 638 -21.91 16.80 13.53
C GLY A 638 -22.62 17.33 12.27
N PHE A 639 -23.10 16.46 11.39
CA PHE A 639 -23.75 16.87 10.13
C PHE A 639 -25.20 17.37 10.35
N ASP A 640 -25.90 16.86 11.36
CA ASP A 640 -27.26 17.29 11.69
C ASP A 640 -27.35 18.81 11.90
N GLN A 641 -26.22 19.42 12.28
CA GLN A 641 -26.08 20.86 12.47
C GLN A 641 -25.84 21.63 11.18
N ILE A 642 -25.35 20.97 10.13
CA ILE A 642 -25.14 21.60 8.80
C ILE A 642 -26.47 21.96 8.15
N SER A 643 -27.52 21.19 8.42
CA SER A 643 -28.88 21.42 7.92
C SER A 643 -29.53 22.65 8.54
N ASN A 644 -29.00 23.12 9.69
CA ASN A 644 -29.44 24.34 10.35
C ASN A 644 -28.26 25.33 10.47
N PRO A 645 -28.08 26.24 9.50
CA PRO A 645 -26.93 27.15 9.43
C PRO A 645 -26.77 28.05 10.67
N GLU A 646 -27.84 28.32 11.41
CA GLU A 646 -27.80 29.12 12.64
C GLU A 646 -27.20 28.36 13.84
N GLN A 647 -27.25 27.02 13.79
CA GLN A 647 -26.72 26.14 14.83
C GLN A 647 -25.44 25.40 14.44
N PHE A 648 -25.01 25.56 13.18
CA PHE A 648 -23.81 24.89 12.69
C PHE A 648 -22.55 25.45 13.34
N LEU A 649 -21.90 24.58 14.11
CA LEU A 649 -20.59 24.84 14.69
C LEU A 649 -19.55 24.02 13.89
N PRO A 650 -18.78 24.64 12.97
CA PRO A 650 -17.85 23.94 12.08
C PRO A 650 -16.90 22.97 12.81
N GLN A 651 -16.51 23.32 14.04
CA GLN A 651 -15.59 22.54 14.88
C GLN A 651 -16.15 21.19 15.36
N HIS A 652 -17.46 20.96 15.26
CA HIS A 652 -18.08 19.67 15.59
C HIS A 652 -18.19 18.72 14.40
N PHE A 653 -17.97 19.22 13.18
CA PHE A 653 -17.96 18.40 11.99
C PHE A 653 -16.73 17.50 11.95
N ASP A 654 -16.94 16.20 11.77
CA ASP A 654 -15.86 15.21 11.71
C ASP A 654 -16.21 14.04 10.77
N ALA A 655 -15.49 13.95 9.66
CA ALA A 655 -15.58 12.85 8.72
C ALA A 655 -14.37 11.87 8.82
N SER A 656 -13.50 12.03 9.83
CA SER A 656 -12.30 11.18 9.99
C SER A 656 -12.53 9.96 10.88
N ALA A 657 -13.69 9.86 11.55
CA ALA A 657 -13.98 8.79 12.52
C ALA A 657 -14.44 7.48 11.84
N VAL A 658 -13.72 7.02 10.84
CA VAL A 658 -14.05 5.82 10.05
C VAL A 658 -13.32 4.59 10.59
N TRP A 659 -14.07 3.51 10.87
CA TRP A 659 -13.55 2.25 11.39
C TRP A 659 -14.04 1.02 10.61
N GLY A 660 -15.10 1.15 9.83
CA GLY A 660 -15.75 0.07 9.08
C GLY A 660 -16.02 0.43 7.62
N PRO A 661 -16.65 -0.46 6.86
CA PRO A 661 -17.06 -0.17 5.49
C PRO A 661 -18.07 0.98 5.45
N ILE A 662 -17.87 1.93 4.55
CA ILE A 662 -18.81 3.01 4.26
C ILE A 662 -19.86 2.51 3.26
N MET A 663 -19.39 1.83 2.20
CA MET A 663 -20.25 1.22 1.18
C MET A 663 -20.74 -0.16 1.61
N GLY A 664 -21.99 -0.47 1.28
CA GLY A 664 -22.58 -1.80 1.45
C GLY A 664 -22.16 -2.78 0.35
N LEU A 665 -23.12 -3.66 -0.04
CA LEU A 665 -22.94 -4.65 -1.09
C LEU A 665 -22.61 -3.98 -2.45
N LYS A 666 -21.52 -4.44 -3.07
CA LYS A 666 -21.14 -4.09 -4.44
C LYS A 666 -21.05 -5.35 -5.30
N ILE A 667 -21.53 -5.26 -6.55
CA ILE A 667 -21.42 -6.32 -7.55
C ILE A 667 -20.55 -5.80 -8.69
N ASN A 668 -19.60 -6.61 -9.13
CA ASN A 668 -18.74 -6.30 -10.27
C ASN A 668 -18.87 -7.35 -11.37
N ALA A 669 -18.63 -6.94 -12.61
CA ALA A 669 -18.48 -7.82 -13.74
C ALA A 669 -17.41 -7.27 -14.68
N GLY A 670 -16.65 -8.16 -15.31
CA GLY A 670 -15.58 -7.73 -16.18
C GLY A 670 -15.11 -8.78 -17.17
N ILE A 671 -14.27 -8.29 -18.07
CA ILE A 671 -13.58 -9.09 -19.09
C ILE A 671 -12.08 -8.87 -18.98
N ARG A 672 -11.35 -9.94 -19.10
CA ARG A 672 -9.88 -9.95 -19.13
C ARG A 672 -9.42 -10.64 -20.40
N VAL A 673 -8.66 -9.95 -21.24
CA VAL A 673 -8.11 -10.48 -22.49
C VAL A 673 -6.61 -10.64 -22.33
N THR A 674 -6.09 -11.81 -22.69
CA THR A 674 -4.67 -12.14 -22.61
C THR A 674 -4.23 -12.73 -23.93
N ILE A 675 -3.24 -12.10 -24.55
CA ILE A 675 -2.59 -12.62 -25.75
C ILE A 675 -1.22 -13.15 -25.32
N TRP A 676 -0.96 -14.43 -25.59
CA TRP A 676 0.30 -15.10 -25.29
C TRP A 676 1.23 -15.04 -26.51
N LYS A 677 2.53 -15.02 -26.28
CA LYS A 677 3.49 -15.21 -27.37
C LYS A 677 3.25 -16.60 -27.98
N THR A 678 3.08 -16.64 -29.27
CA THR A 678 3.05 -17.91 -30.04
C THR A 678 4.49 -18.21 -30.39
N TYR A 679 5.05 -19.28 -29.82
CA TYR A 679 6.38 -19.79 -30.17
C TYR A 679 6.34 -20.59 -31.46
#